data_54b8cc0744e69333a7a36221aa2c4d20
#
_entry.id   54b8cc0744e69333a7a36221aa2c4d20
#
_cell.length_a   1.000
_cell.length_b   1.000
_cell.length_c   1.000
_cell.angle_alpha   90.00
_cell.angle_beta   90.00
_cell.angle_gamma   90.00
#
_symmetry.space_group_name_H-M   'P 1'
#
loop_
_entity.id
_entity.type
_entity.pdbx_description
1 polymer ?
#
loop_
_entity_poly.entity_id
_entity_poly.type
_entity_poly.pdbx_seq_one_letter_code
_entity_poly.pdbx_strand_id
1 'polypeptide(L)'
;MNGTKYLRESEKQIGRRAMVIEECINGIAYPLLGDTIVYLLAVQFHAGNMALGYISSASYIAGIVLPLVPLLFRGRNQVKSQMFCWYIRAFFCLAYLSLLHVAEWQARLILLATFTLFCVFRMIGIAFNDFTIKSISSASNRGRVVAEVNIAYQGSSMFFRFITGLVMRLSYFATVGGLIALQMVGVAANMVSAAFVGKIPCRTTVQYTRGHGVLYQLKIGMRDEMLRRRLVLRWIITMTMVVFNMSVPFMRVESHFSQSLVMFYSVSLGLAYVCAGMVTRSTADRLGSKPLVIFSSLFAAITLVVWATIPASAPFAWFMALGFLTNFFLSSANMLCIRLVTQVMPDDDSISFNAMVNFVIALFALAAGMVSGFLADKVNPWFVGNGYSLVFAFALVLILFVLGLSFMLREGGSASMHDAASVVFSLRGIRAVSTMDHLSKERDPIKRRALLLDLGSNMNGMATSELREILANPFAPDTEEAIRTLGEKPRPELLDDLIRIAKDDDSYVQLDAIGALGSYVDSWRAVDTLLSLTNDAGSSVRSMACRSLARITRGDSRYLPLVNKLSRGAQHTDEEIDYLIAKRTMDQEGLFYEDFFLPVKQHRSATFRQTRYAVLASFLLFGSPRLAHLYEMMNNGDVDDFLSGFLSDARDLPAIDSHYDEVIRMFTYQDWEGVRSFCMGMLDEADVSWNHQFDHLKKGLLEAKTMDIGLFDVQDALAELYFCYSLAKNSRS
;
A
#
# COMPACT_ATOMS: atom_id res chain seq x y z
N MET A 1 -19.89 -3.52 -43.06
CA MET A 1 -19.97 -2.97 -41.71
C MET A 1 -18.56 -2.93 -41.12
N ASN A 2 -17.91 -1.78 -41.19
CA ASN A 2 -16.58 -1.57 -40.57
C ASN A 2 -16.75 -1.50 -39.05
N GLY A 3 -16.72 -2.64 -38.37
CA GLY A 3 -16.79 -2.74 -36.95
C GLY A 3 -15.58 -2.04 -36.32
N THR A 4 -15.83 -1.07 -35.47
CA THR A 4 -14.79 -0.39 -34.71
C THR A 4 -13.92 -1.42 -33.97
N LYS A 5 -12.59 -1.33 -34.13
CA LYS A 5 -11.62 -2.20 -33.43
C LYS A 5 -11.75 -2.18 -31.90
N TYR A 6 -12.38 -1.15 -31.36
CA TYR A 6 -12.50 -0.92 -29.93
C TYR A 6 -13.79 -1.50 -29.35
N LEU A 7 -13.70 -2.08 -28.15
CA LEU A 7 -14.83 -2.57 -27.39
C LEU A 7 -15.56 -1.42 -26.70
N ARG A 8 -16.90 -1.49 -26.66
CA ARG A 8 -17.72 -0.59 -25.84
C ARG A 8 -17.49 -0.85 -24.35
N GLU A 9 -17.75 0.12 -23.49
CA GLU A 9 -17.49 -0.05 -22.05
C GLU A 9 -18.36 -1.16 -21.43
N SER A 10 -19.59 -1.34 -21.91
CA SER A 10 -20.44 -2.48 -21.53
C SER A 10 -19.85 -3.84 -21.92
N GLU A 11 -19.26 -3.94 -23.12
CA GLU A 11 -18.56 -5.16 -23.58
C GLU A 11 -17.31 -5.43 -22.73
N LYS A 12 -16.54 -4.41 -22.41
CA LYS A 12 -15.38 -4.53 -21.50
C LYS A 12 -15.79 -5.01 -20.11
N GLN A 13 -16.93 -4.51 -19.59
CA GLN A 13 -17.43 -4.94 -18.28
C GLN A 13 -17.86 -6.42 -18.29
N ILE A 14 -18.51 -6.88 -19.35
CA ILE A 14 -18.82 -8.31 -19.55
C ILE A 14 -17.52 -9.12 -19.62
N GLY A 15 -16.54 -8.65 -20.39
CA GLY A 15 -15.23 -9.27 -20.52
C GLY A 15 -14.48 -9.38 -19.18
N ARG A 16 -14.49 -8.33 -18.35
CA ARG A 16 -13.87 -8.33 -17.01
C ARG A 16 -14.52 -9.37 -16.10
N ARG A 17 -15.86 -9.43 -16.05
CA ARG A 17 -16.56 -10.44 -15.25
C ARG A 17 -16.23 -11.85 -15.70
N ALA A 18 -16.28 -12.11 -17.02
CA ALA A 18 -15.94 -13.41 -17.58
C ALA A 18 -14.50 -13.82 -17.26
N MET A 19 -13.56 -12.87 -17.32
CA MET A 19 -12.15 -13.07 -17.00
C MET A 19 -11.92 -13.42 -15.53
N VAL A 20 -12.57 -12.71 -14.60
CA VAL A 20 -12.47 -13.00 -13.16
C VAL A 20 -13.01 -14.38 -12.83
N ILE A 21 -14.15 -14.78 -13.44
CA ILE A 21 -14.74 -16.12 -13.26
C ILE A 21 -13.81 -17.18 -13.85
N GLU A 22 -13.29 -16.94 -15.04
CA GLU A 22 -12.34 -17.82 -15.71
C GLU A 22 -11.11 -18.08 -14.84
N GLU A 23 -10.48 -17.02 -14.33
CA GLU A 23 -9.27 -17.15 -13.51
C GLU A 23 -9.57 -17.78 -12.14
N CYS A 24 -10.74 -17.55 -11.57
CA CYS A 24 -11.17 -18.27 -10.37
C CYS A 24 -11.22 -19.78 -10.62
N ILE A 25 -11.80 -20.22 -11.76
CA ILE A 25 -11.89 -21.63 -12.14
C ILE A 25 -10.52 -22.20 -12.53
N ASN A 26 -9.69 -21.42 -13.23
CA ASN A 26 -8.34 -21.78 -13.59
C ASN A 26 -7.46 -21.99 -12.34
N GLY A 27 -7.69 -21.17 -11.28
CA GLY A 27 -7.07 -21.36 -9.97
C GLY A 27 -7.47 -22.66 -9.27
N ILE A 28 -8.63 -23.24 -9.60
CA ILE A 28 -9.00 -24.61 -9.20
C ILE A 28 -8.25 -25.66 -10.02
N ALA A 29 -8.23 -25.47 -11.33
CA ALA A 29 -7.67 -26.43 -12.28
C ALA A 29 -6.16 -26.61 -12.13
N TYR A 30 -5.41 -25.51 -12.00
CA TYR A 30 -3.96 -25.53 -12.02
C TYR A 30 -3.33 -26.31 -10.85
N PRO A 31 -3.75 -26.16 -9.58
CA PRO A 31 -3.22 -26.99 -8.49
C PRO A 31 -3.40 -28.50 -8.68
N LEU A 32 -4.43 -28.88 -9.43
CA LEU A 32 -4.76 -30.28 -9.70
C LEU A 32 -3.98 -30.85 -10.89
N LEU A 33 -3.66 -30.01 -11.89
CA LEU A 33 -2.94 -30.40 -13.10
C LEU A 33 -1.45 -30.06 -13.09
N GLY A 34 -1.04 -29.19 -12.17
CA GLY A 34 0.31 -28.63 -12.10
C GLY A 34 1.31 -29.43 -11.30
N ASP A 35 2.42 -28.80 -11.02
CA ASP A 35 3.69 -29.38 -10.58
C ASP A 35 3.56 -30.33 -9.40
N THR A 36 2.84 -29.97 -8.32
CA THR A 36 2.82 -30.74 -7.08
C THR A 36 2.24 -32.14 -7.26
N ILE A 37 1.09 -32.28 -7.92
CA ILE A 37 0.48 -33.62 -8.16
C ILE A 37 1.31 -34.40 -9.17
N VAL A 38 1.90 -33.75 -10.16
CA VAL A 38 2.80 -34.38 -11.13
C VAL A 38 4.05 -34.92 -10.43
N TYR A 39 4.62 -34.19 -9.46
CA TYR A 39 5.72 -34.72 -8.63
C TYR A 39 5.29 -35.95 -7.83
N LEU A 40 4.11 -35.89 -7.20
CA LEU A 40 3.60 -37.03 -6.42
C LEU A 40 3.39 -38.24 -7.31
N LEU A 41 2.83 -38.09 -8.52
CA LEU A 41 2.71 -39.20 -9.48
C LEU A 41 4.07 -39.69 -9.96
N ALA A 42 5.02 -38.80 -10.26
CA ALA A 42 6.36 -39.18 -10.67
C ALA A 42 7.08 -40.04 -9.61
N VAL A 43 6.95 -39.67 -8.33
CA VAL A 43 7.49 -40.44 -7.21
C VAL A 43 6.79 -41.79 -7.06
N GLN A 44 5.46 -41.87 -7.27
CA GLN A 44 4.70 -43.13 -7.22
C GLN A 44 5.13 -44.10 -8.33
N PHE A 45 5.54 -43.58 -9.50
CA PHE A 45 6.07 -44.39 -10.60
C PHE A 45 7.61 -44.56 -10.51
N HIS A 46 8.23 -44.30 -9.37
CA HIS A 46 9.68 -44.44 -9.15
C HIS A 46 10.51 -43.67 -10.19
N ALA A 47 10.06 -42.50 -10.55
CA ALA A 47 10.85 -41.63 -11.46
C ALA A 47 12.09 -41.12 -10.72
N GLY A 48 13.25 -41.25 -11.36
CA GLY A 48 14.51 -40.78 -10.79
C GLY A 48 14.60 -39.25 -10.65
N ASN A 49 15.56 -38.80 -9.86
CA ASN A 49 15.74 -37.37 -9.58
C ASN A 49 15.95 -36.48 -10.83
N MET A 50 16.52 -37.04 -11.91
CA MET A 50 16.60 -36.37 -13.21
C MET A 50 15.22 -36.02 -13.79
N ALA A 51 14.24 -36.91 -13.68
CA ALA A 51 12.87 -36.66 -14.12
C ALA A 51 12.19 -35.60 -13.23
N LEU A 52 12.43 -35.61 -11.91
CA LEU A 52 11.94 -34.60 -10.98
C LEU A 52 12.55 -33.23 -11.28
N GLY A 53 13.84 -33.16 -11.58
CA GLY A 53 14.53 -31.94 -12.03
C GLY A 53 13.98 -31.42 -13.35
N TYR A 54 13.64 -32.29 -14.30
CA TYR A 54 12.94 -31.92 -15.53
C TYR A 54 11.56 -31.31 -15.24
N ILE A 55 10.76 -31.94 -14.38
CA ILE A 55 9.42 -31.43 -13.99
C ILE A 55 9.56 -30.02 -13.39
N SER A 56 10.57 -29.75 -12.54
CA SER A 56 10.81 -28.44 -11.96
C SER A 56 11.02 -27.32 -12.99
N SER A 57 11.58 -27.69 -14.13
CA SER A 57 11.93 -26.76 -15.22
C SER A 57 10.88 -26.70 -16.35
N ALA A 58 9.98 -27.68 -16.44
CA ALA A 58 9.08 -27.87 -17.56
C ALA A 58 8.19 -26.63 -17.86
N SER A 59 7.72 -25.96 -16.83
CA SER A 59 6.92 -24.73 -16.98
C SER A 59 7.70 -23.60 -17.68
N TYR A 60 9.01 -23.54 -17.51
CA TYR A 60 9.87 -22.55 -18.15
C TYR A 60 10.34 -23.00 -19.52
N ILE A 61 10.62 -24.30 -19.72
CA ILE A 61 11.03 -24.90 -21.00
C ILE A 61 10.02 -24.58 -22.09
N ALA A 62 8.76 -24.51 -21.75
CA ALA A 62 7.67 -24.10 -22.64
C ALA A 62 7.91 -22.72 -23.30
N GLY A 63 8.75 -21.86 -22.73
CA GLY A 63 9.17 -20.58 -23.29
C GLY A 63 9.90 -20.67 -24.63
N ILE A 64 10.48 -21.84 -24.97
CA ILE A 64 11.11 -22.11 -26.28
C ILE A 64 10.12 -21.91 -27.44
N VAL A 65 8.83 -22.16 -27.22
CA VAL A 65 7.82 -22.09 -28.27
C VAL A 65 7.27 -20.66 -28.48
N LEU A 66 7.46 -19.74 -27.53
CA LEU A 66 6.91 -18.38 -27.59
C LEU A 66 7.28 -17.59 -28.86
N PRO A 67 8.51 -17.66 -29.40
CA PRO A 67 8.86 -16.97 -30.64
C PRO A 67 8.04 -17.44 -31.87
N LEU A 68 7.50 -18.64 -31.82
CA LEU A 68 6.70 -19.22 -32.91
C LEU A 68 5.22 -18.86 -32.83
N VAL A 69 4.74 -18.39 -31.67
CA VAL A 69 3.31 -18.11 -31.42
C VAL A 69 2.73 -17.09 -32.40
N PRO A 70 3.35 -15.92 -32.66
CA PRO A 70 2.81 -14.96 -33.61
C PRO A 70 2.72 -15.50 -35.03
N LEU A 71 3.59 -16.42 -35.40
CA LEU A 71 3.60 -17.09 -36.72
C LEU A 71 2.47 -18.12 -36.80
N LEU A 72 2.33 -18.97 -35.79
CA LEU A 72 1.35 -20.08 -35.77
C LEU A 72 -0.11 -19.58 -35.69
N PHE A 73 -0.32 -18.45 -35.00
CA PHE A 73 -1.67 -17.91 -34.77
C PHE A 73 -1.97 -16.63 -35.58
N ARG A 74 -1.16 -16.32 -36.59
CA ARG A 74 -1.35 -15.15 -37.46
C ARG A 74 -2.76 -15.04 -38.00
N GLY A 75 -3.36 -13.86 -37.85
CA GLY A 75 -4.72 -13.55 -38.35
C GLY A 75 -5.87 -14.16 -37.54
N ARG A 76 -5.59 -15.02 -36.53
CA ARG A 76 -6.60 -15.59 -35.66
C ARG A 76 -7.00 -14.61 -34.55
N ASN A 77 -8.24 -14.74 -34.07
CA ASN A 77 -8.73 -13.95 -32.93
C ASN A 77 -7.96 -14.33 -31.65
N GLN A 78 -7.49 -13.35 -30.89
CA GLN A 78 -6.64 -13.56 -29.71
C GLN A 78 -7.31 -14.38 -28.61
N VAL A 79 -8.57 -14.05 -28.26
CA VAL A 79 -9.34 -14.76 -27.22
C VAL A 79 -9.67 -16.19 -27.67
N LYS A 80 -10.04 -16.39 -28.96
CA LYS A 80 -10.28 -17.74 -29.48
C LYS A 80 -9.01 -18.58 -29.47
N SER A 81 -7.85 -17.97 -29.69
CA SER A 81 -6.54 -18.64 -29.61
C SER A 81 -6.21 -19.05 -28.17
N GLN A 82 -6.50 -18.19 -27.19
CA GLN A 82 -6.37 -18.53 -25.77
C GLN A 82 -7.29 -19.70 -25.39
N MET A 83 -8.57 -19.59 -25.75
CA MET A 83 -9.56 -20.65 -25.50
C MET A 83 -9.11 -22.00 -26.09
N PHE A 84 -8.61 -21.99 -27.32
CA PHE A 84 -8.08 -23.18 -27.98
C PHE A 84 -6.92 -23.81 -27.19
N CYS A 85 -5.97 -23.00 -26.74
CA CYS A 85 -4.85 -23.46 -25.93
C CYS A 85 -5.32 -24.09 -24.61
N TRP A 86 -6.35 -23.50 -23.95
CA TRP A 86 -6.91 -24.03 -22.72
C TRP A 86 -7.61 -25.38 -22.94
N TYR A 87 -8.35 -25.55 -24.05
CA TYR A 87 -8.95 -26.85 -24.38
C TYR A 87 -7.90 -27.91 -24.71
N ILE A 88 -6.90 -27.56 -25.51
CA ILE A 88 -5.85 -28.52 -25.91
C ILE A 88 -5.04 -28.99 -24.71
N ARG A 89 -4.65 -28.08 -23.80
CA ARG A 89 -3.91 -28.50 -22.60
C ARG A 89 -4.75 -29.46 -21.72
N ALA A 90 -6.08 -29.24 -21.62
CA ALA A 90 -6.98 -30.15 -20.92
C ALA A 90 -7.07 -31.50 -21.64
N PHE A 91 -7.18 -31.48 -22.96
CA PHE A 91 -7.26 -32.68 -23.78
C PHE A 91 -6.02 -33.59 -23.60
N PHE A 92 -4.82 -33.01 -23.65
CA PHE A 92 -3.61 -33.81 -23.39
C PHE A 92 -3.57 -34.41 -22.00
N CYS A 93 -4.09 -33.75 -20.98
CA CYS A 93 -4.15 -34.31 -19.62
C CYS A 93 -5.07 -35.53 -19.50
N LEU A 94 -5.97 -35.79 -20.45
CA LEU A 94 -6.73 -37.05 -20.48
C LEU A 94 -5.81 -38.28 -20.62
N ALA A 95 -4.61 -38.11 -21.19
CA ALA A 95 -3.64 -39.19 -21.29
C ALA A 95 -3.20 -39.74 -19.92
N TYR A 96 -3.40 -39.00 -18.82
CA TYR A 96 -3.14 -39.52 -17.48
C TYR A 96 -4.02 -40.72 -17.11
N LEU A 97 -5.19 -40.88 -17.74
CA LEU A 97 -6.03 -42.06 -17.53
C LEU A 97 -5.33 -43.36 -17.98
N SER A 98 -4.48 -43.29 -18.99
CA SER A 98 -3.74 -44.44 -19.48
C SER A 98 -2.67 -44.96 -18.47
N LEU A 99 -2.24 -44.10 -17.52
CA LEU A 99 -1.25 -44.49 -16.52
C LEU A 99 -1.67 -45.65 -15.61
N LEU A 100 -2.99 -45.93 -15.54
CA LEU A 100 -3.53 -47.06 -14.78
C LEU A 100 -3.33 -48.41 -15.47
N HIS A 101 -3.04 -48.42 -16.80
CA HIS A 101 -3.07 -49.60 -17.63
C HIS A 101 -1.74 -49.91 -18.33
N VAL A 102 -0.70 -49.12 -18.09
CA VAL A 102 0.61 -49.25 -18.76
C VAL A 102 1.72 -49.64 -17.80
N ALA A 103 2.82 -50.20 -18.32
CA ALA A 103 3.99 -50.52 -17.54
C ALA A 103 4.65 -49.22 -16.98
N GLU A 104 5.36 -49.34 -15.82
CA GLU A 104 5.95 -48.18 -15.13
C GLU A 104 6.84 -47.31 -16.02
N TRP A 105 7.65 -47.91 -16.89
CA TRP A 105 8.52 -47.13 -17.77
C TRP A 105 7.72 -46.34 -18.80
N GLN A 106 6.61 -46.89 -19.33
CA GLN A 106 5.71 -46.19 -20.24
C GLN A 106 4.94 -45.10 -19.48
N ALA A 107 4.51 -45.37 -18.24
CA ALA A 107 3.86 -44.39 -17.38
C ALA A 107 4.75 -43.14 -17.15
N ARG A 108 6.04 -43.35 -16.90
CA ARG A 108 6.99 -42.22 -16.75
C ARG A 108 7.10 -41.38 -18.02
N LEU A 109 7.20 -42.01 -19.20
CA LEU A 109 7.26 -41.30 -20.48
C LEU A 109 5.96 -40.52 -20.77
N ILE A 110 4.78 -41.16 -20.58
CA ILE A 110 3.50 -40.54 -20.76
C ILE A 110 3.33 -39.35 -19.81
N LEU A 111 3.69 -39.52 -18.52
CA LEU A 111 3.65 -38.45 -17.52
C LEU A 111 4.45 -37.22 -17.95
N LEU A 112 5.72 -37.42 -18.30
CA LEU A 112 6.62 -36.34 -18.73
C LEU A 112 6.17 -35.67 -20.03
N ALA A 113 5.78 -36.45 -21.03
CA ALA A 113 5.30 -35.93 -22.30
C ALA A 113 3.99 -35.12 -22.14
N THR A 114 3.02 -35.66 -21.40
CA THR A 114 1.74 -35.00 -21.13
C THR A 114 1.96 -33.71 -20.37
N PHE A 115 2.80 -33.72 -19.33
CA PHE A 115 3.10 -32.53 -18.55
C PHE A 115 3.83 -31.45 -19.38
N THR A 116 4.75 -31.87 -20.26
CA THR A 116 5.43 -30.96 -21.18
C THR A 116 4.45 -30.28 -22.13
N LEU A 117 3.55 -31.05 -22.74
CA LEU A 117 2.51 -30.51 -23.63
C LEU A 117 1.56 -29.58 -22.87
N PHE A 118 1.14 -29.96 -21.66
CA PHE A 118 0.36 -29.09 -20.80
C PHE A 118 1.08 -27.75 -20.55
N CYS A 119 2.36 -27.76 -20.20
CA CYS A 119 3.16 -26.56 -19.95
C CYS A 119 3.30 -25.70 -21.22
N VAL A 120 3.52 -26.31 -22.38
CA VAL A 120 3.64 -25.59 -23.67
C VAL A 120 2.34 -24.83 -23.98
N PHE A 121 1.20 -25.51 -23.98
CA PHE A 121 -0.07 -24.84 -24.27
C PHE A 121 -0.51 -23.87 -23.18
N ARG A 122 -0.12 -24.11 -21.91
CA ARG A 122 -0.30 -23.15 -20.84
C ARG A 122 0.51 -21.87 -21.11
N MET A 123 1.78 -21.95 -21.48
CA MET A 123 2.63 -20.81 -21.74
C MET A 123 2.13 -19.97 -22.93
N ILE A 124 1.70 -20.63 -23.99
CA ILE A 124 1.06 -19.96 -25.15
C ILE A 124 -0.22 -19.25 -24.71
N GLY A 125 -1.06 -19.91 -23.93
CA GLY A 125 -2.30 -19.33 -23.43
C GLY A 125 -2.08 -18.11 -22.51
N ILE A 126 -1.06 -18.15 -21.64
CA ILE A 126 -0.68 -16.99 -20.79
C ILE A 126 -0.25 -15.81 -21.66
N ALA A 127 0.50 -16.04 -22.73
CA ALA A 127 0.89 -14.95 -23.64
C ALA A 127 -0.35 -14.26 -24.26
N PHE A 128 -1.40 -15.01 -24.58
CA PHE A 128 -2.68 -14.42 -25.04
C PHE A 128 -3.48 -13.77 -23.91
N ASN A 129 -3.37 -14.27 -22.69
CA ASN A 129 -4.05 -13.72 -21.51
C ASN A 129 -3.67 -12.25 -21.26
N ASP A 130 -2.40 -11.90 -21.37
CA ASP A 130 -1.92 -10.54 -21.22
C ASP A 130 -2.53 -9.57 -22.25
N PHE A 131 -2.69 -10.04 -23.49
CA PHE A 131 -3.39 -9.26 -24.54
C PHE A 131 -4.88 -9.14 -24.26
N THR A 132 -5.52 -10.19 -23.75
CA THR A 132 -6.93 -10.19 -23.38
C THR A 132 -7.20 -9.16 -22.29
N ILE A 133 -6.39 -9.14 -21.23
CA ILE A 133 -6.46 -8.14 -20.14
C ILE A 133 -6.31 -6.72 -20.68
N LYS A 134 -5.37 -6.51 -21.62
CA LYS A 134 -5.17 -5.20 -22.26
C LYS A 134 -6.41 -4.75 -23.04
N SER A 135 -7.12 -5.66 -23.70
CA SER A 135 -8.28 -5.36 -24.53
C SER A 135 -9.55 -4.99 -23.71
N ILE A 136 -9.74 -5.61 -22.53
CA ILE A 136 -10.88 -5.38 -21.64
C ILE A 136 -10.64 -4.28 -20.59
N SER A 137 -9.45 -3.71 -20.52
CA SER A 137 -9.07 -2.66 -19.59
C SER A 137 -8.76 -1.35 -20.33
N SER A 138 -8.88 -0.23 -19.62
CA SER A 138 -8.37 1.09 -20.04
C SER A 138 -7.04 1.37 -19.35
N ALA A 139 -6.29 2.36 -19.83
CA ALA A 139 -5.03 2.77 -19.20
C ALA A 139 -5.22 3.13 -17.71
N SER A 140 -6.35 3.78 -17.38
CA SER A 140 -6.67 4.24 -16.03
C SER A 140 -7.10 3.12 -15.06
N ASN A 141 -7.70 2.01 -15.55
CA ASN A 141 -8.23 0.94 -14.69
C ASN A 141 -7.48 -0.40 -14.83
N ARG A 142 -6.46 -0.48 -15.70
CA ARG A 142 -5.73 -1.73 -15.98
C ARG A 142 -5.13 -2.34 -14.72
N GLY A 143 -4.54 -1.53 -13.86
CA GLY A 143 -3.95 -2.00 -12.60
C GLY A 143 -5.00 -2.67 -11.69
N ARG A 144 -6.21 -2.11 -11.62
CA ARG A 144 -7.32 -2.68 -10.87
C ARG A 144 -7.78 -4.02 -11.47
N VAL A 145 -7.96 -4.08 -12.79
CA VAL A 145 -8.39 -5.32 -13.48
C VAL A 145 -7.36 -6.44 -13.28
N VAL A 146 -6.07 -6.14 -13.44
CA VAL A 146 -4.98 -7.11 -13.18
C VAL A 146 -5.02 -7.60 -11.73
N ALA A 147 -5.24 -6.70 -10.76
CA ALA A 147 -5.33 -7.07 -9.36
C ALA A 147 -6.53 -7.98 -9.07
N GLU A 148 -7.73 -7.65 -9.58
CA GLU A 148 -8.94 -8.45 -9.41
C GLU A 148 -8.77 -9.87 -10.00
N VAL A 149 -8.19 -9.98 -11.19
CA VAL A 149 -7.89 -11.23 -11.88
C VAL A 149 -6.89 -12.09 -11.09
N ASN A 150 -5.79 -11.47 -10.62
CA ASN A 150 -4.79 -12.17 -9.81
C ASN A 150 -5.32 -12.62 -8.45
N ILE A 151 -6.13 -11.81 -7.79
CA ILE A 151 -6.77 -12.18 -6.51
C ILE A 151 -7.70 -13.38 -6.71
N ALA A 152 -8.50 -13.39 -7.79
CA ALA A 152 -9.38 -14.50 -8.11
C ALA A 152 -8.58 -15.81 -8.34
N TYR A 153 -7.51 -15.74 -9.14
CA TYR A 153 -6.65 -16.90 -9.43
C TYR A 153 -5.93 -17.40 -8.18
N GLN A 154 -5.20 -16.53 -7.49
CA GLN A 154 -4.37 -16.93 -6.35
C GLN A 154 -5.22 -17.38 -5.15
N GLY A 155 -6.33 -16.66 -4.87
CA GLY A 155 -7.24 -17.02 -3.79
C GLY A 155 -7.86 -18.39 -3.99
N SER A 156 -8.39 -18.67 -5.19
CA SER A 156 -8.96 -19.99 -5.50
C SER A 156 -7.89 -21.08 -5.54
N SER A 157 -6.69 -20.79 -6.10
CA SER A 157 -5.58 -21.73 -6.14
C SER A 157 -5.12 -22.17 -4.75
N MET A 158 -4.95 -21.23 -3.83
CA MET A 158 -4.55 -21.52 -2.45
C MET A 158 -5.64 -22.32 -1.70
N PHE A 159 -6.89 -21.90 -1.86
CA PHE A 159 -8.03 -22.57 -1.24
C PHE A 159 -8.16 -24.03 -1.72
N PHE A 160 -8.05 -24.26 -3.02
CA PHE A 160 -8.13 -25.62 -3.56
C PHE A 160 -6.90 -26.47 -3.28
N ARG A 161 -5.70 -25.93 -3.20
CA ARG A 161 -4.52 -26.64 -2.68
C ARG A 161 -4.74 -27.11 -1.25
N PHE A 162 -5.31 -26.26 -0.40
CA PHE A 162 -5.66 -26.59 0.97
C PHE A 162 -6.70 -27.73 1.04
N ILE A 163 -7.80 -27.62 0.28
CA ILE A 163 -8.81 -28.68 0.16
C ILE A 163 -8.19 -29.98 -0.33
N THR A 164 -7.37 -29.92 -1.38
CA THR A 164 -6.68 -31.11 -1.92
C THR A 164 -5.80 -31.75 -0.86
N GLY A 165 -5.10 -30.97 -0.05
CA GLY A 165 -4.32 -31.46 1.08
C GLY A 165 -5.17 -32.18 2.13
N LEU A 166 -6.40 -31.68 2.41
CA LEU A 166 -7.34 -32.36 3.30
C LEU A 166 -7.87 -33.65 2.68
N VAL A 167 -8.26 -33.63 1.41
CA VAL A 167 -8.77 -34.82 0.70
C VAL A 167 -7.73 -35.91 0.59
N MET A 168 -6.45 -35.55 0.42
CA MET A 168 -5.35 -36.54 0.40
C MET A 168 -5.07 -37.23 1.76
N ARG A 169 -5.74 -36.84 2.85
CA ARG A 169 -5.74 -37.63 4.10
C ARG A 169 -6.55 -38.89 3.99
N LEU A 170 -7.51 -38.95 3.07
CA LEU A 170 -8.27 -40.19 2.79
C LEU A 170 -7.37 -41.14 2.01
N SER A 171 -7.27 -42.37 2.47
CA SER A 171 -6.34 -43.40 1.93
C SER A 171 -6.47 -43.61 0.43
N TYR A 172 -7.68 -43.55 -0.13
CA TYR A 172 -7.90 -43.69 -1.56
C TYR A 172 -7.17 -42.60 -2.39
N PHE A 173 -7.23 -41.35 -1.96
CA PHE A 173 -6.61 -40.23 -2.70
C PHE A 173 -5.07 -40.17 -2.58
N ALA A 174 -4.50 -40.98 -1.71
CA ALA A 174 -3.05 -41.18 -1.61
C ALA A 174 -2.52 -42.23 -2.61
N THR A 175 -3.42 -42.94 -3.33
CA THR A 175 -3.05 -43.91 -4.36
C THR A 175 -2.88 -43.26 -5.73
N VAL A 176 -2.26 -44.00 -6.67
CA VAL A 176 -2.13 -43.54 -8.08
C VAL A 176 -3.52 -43.25 -8.67
N GLY A 177 -4.50 -44.13 -8.42
CA GLY A 177 -5.88 -43.92 -8.90
C GLY A 177 -6.54 -42.64 -8.36
N GLY A 178 -6.35 -42.38 -7.06
CA GLY A 178 -6.84 -41.20 -6.41
C GLY A 178 -6.20 -39.92 -6.92
N LEU A 179 -4.88 -39.93 -7.17
CA LEU A 179 -4.18 -38.78 -7.78
C LEU A 179 -4.68 -38.51 -9.20
N ILE A 180 -4.90 -39.56 -10.00
CA ILE A 180 -5.46 -39.40 -11.36
C ILE A 180 -6.91 -38.89 -11.29
N ALA A 181 -7.72 -39.36 -10.33
CA ALA A 181 -9.09 -38.83 -10.14
C ALA A 181 -9.06 -37.33 -9.84
N LEU A 182 -8.16 -36.86 -8.98
CA LEU A 182 -7.97 -35.42 -8.74
C LEU A 182 -7.55 -34.66 -10.01
N GLN A 183 -6.68 -35.24 -10.82
CA GLN A 183 -6.33 -34.63 -12.11
C GLN A 183 -7.52 -34.58 -13.07
N MET A 184 -8.40 -35.57 -13.11
CA MET A 184 -9.61 -35.52 -13.93
C MET A 184 -10.57 -34.42 -13.48
N VAL A 185 -10.69 -34.17 -12.18
CA VAL A 185 -11.39 -32.97 -11.67
C VAL A 185 -10.74 -31.70 -12.18
N GLY A 186 -9.41 -31.63 -12.18
CA GLY A 186 -8.65 -30.52 -12.75
C GLY A 186 -8.90 -30.33 -14.25
N VAL A 187 -8.97 -31.41 -15.02
CA VAL A 187 -9.32 -31.39 -16.46
C VAL A 187 -10.71 -30.81 -16.66
N ALA A 188 -11.71 -31.29 -15.91
CA ALA A 188 -13.08 -30.77 -15.99
C ALA A 188 -13.14 -29.27 -15.66
N ALA A 189 -12.50 -28.86 -14.57
CA ALA A 189 -12.41 -27.45 -14.20
C ALA A 189 -11.73 -26.62 -15.30
N ASN A 190 -10.65 -27.12 -15.90
CA ASN A 190 -9.96 -26.42 -16.99
C ASN A 190 -10.81 -26.32 -18.26
N MET A 191 -11.62 -27.31 -18.59
CA MET A 191 -12.57 -27.21 -19.71
C MET A 191 -13.64 -26.15 -19.46
N VAL A 192 -14.15 -26.06 -18.23
CA VAL A 192 -15.08 -25.00 -17.85
C VAL A 192 -14.42 -23.63 -17.90
N SER A 193 -13.19 -23.49 -17.41
CA SER A 193 -12.40 -22.26 -17.52
C SER A 193 -12.28 -21.83 -18.99
N ALA A 194 -11.90 -22.75 -19.89
CA ALA A 194 -11.79 -22.49 -21.33
C ALA A 194 -13.11 -21.98 -21.95
N ALA A 195 -14.27 -22.51 -21.52
CA ALA A 195 -15.57 -22.05 -21.98
C ALA A 195 -15.86 -20.58 -21.55
N PHE A 196 -15.42 -20.17 -20.36
CA PHE A 196 -15.57 -18.79 -19.91
C PHE A 196 -14.64 -17.82 -20.65
N VAL A 197 -13.43 -18.26 -21.07
CA VAL A 197 -12.59 -17.47 -21.99
C VAL A 197 -13.37 -17.12 -23.25
N GLY A 198 -14.08 -18.09 -23.82
CA GLY A 198 -14.89 -17.88 -25.04
C GLY A 198 -16.01 -16.81 -24.92
N LYS A 199 -16.41 -16.45 -23.70
CA LYS A 199 -17.40 -15.39 -23.44
C LYS A 199 -16.81 -13.99 -23.44
N ILE A 200 -15.48 -13.85 -23.49
CA ILE A 200 -14.80 -12.55 -23.47
C ILE A 200 -14.92 -11.92 -24.88
N PRO A 201 -15.52 -10.73 -25.01
CA PRO A 201 -15.60 -10.04 -26.30
C PRO A 201 -14.19 -9.65 -26.79
N CYS A 202 -13.88 -9.99 -28.03
CA CYS A 202 -12.58 -9.61 -28.64
C CYS A 202 -12.74 -9.42 -30.15
N ARG A 203 -12.25 -8.28 -30.64
CA ARG A 203 -12.23 -7.95 -32.07
C ARG A 203 -10.82 -7.90 -32.65
N THR A 204 -9.82 -8.08 -31.79
CA THR A 204 -8.40 -8.03 -32.19
C THR A 204 -7.91 -9.38 -32.68
N THR A 205 -7.12 -9.33 -33.74
CA THR A 205 -6.44 -10.51 -34.31
C THR A 205 -4.95 -10.45 -34.03
N VAL A 206 -4.32 -11.62 -33.97
CA VAL A 206 -2.87 -11.74 -33.83
C VAL A 206 -2.18 -11.14 -35.06
N GLN A 207 -1.49 -10.05 -34.89
CA GLN A 207 -0.69 -9.43 -35.94
C GLN A 207 0.74 -9.96 -35.86
N TYR A 208 1.27 -10.39 -36.98
CA TYR A 208 2.68 -10.70 -37.13
C TYR A 208 3.36 -9.50 -37.80
N THR A 209 4.01 -8.69 -37.03
CA THR A 209 5.02 -7.75 -37.55
C THR A 209 6.31 -8.53 -37.74
N ARG A 210 6.96 -8.40 -38.90
CA ARG A 210 8.32 -8.89 -39.11
C ARG A 210 9.24 -8.10 -38.17
N GLY A 211 9.23 -8.46 -36.90
CA GLY A 211 10.18 -7.98 -35.92
C GLY A 211 11.52 -8.63 -36.07
N HIS A 212 12.50 -8.08 -35.43
CA HIS A 212 13.84 -8.66 -35.40
C HIS A 212 13.80 -10.01 -34.67
N GLY A 213 14.39 -11.06 -35.23
CA GLY A 213 14.39 -12.40 -34.64
C GLY A 213 15.06 -12.44 -33.26
N VAL A 214 14.76 -13.49 -32.48
CA VAL A 214 15.26 -13.69 -31.10
C VAL A 214 16.79 -13.50 -31.00
N LEU A 215 17.56 -14.02 -31.98
CA LEU A 215 19.02 -13.89 -31.99
C LEU A 215 19.49 -12.45 -32.20
N TYR A 216 18.75 -11.65 -32.94
CA TYR A 216 19.06 -10.23 -33.13
C TYR A 216 18.82 -9.45 -31.85
N GLN A 217 17.68 -9.67 -31.18
CA GLN A 217 17.37 -9.06 -29.90
C GLN A 217 18.37 -9.47 -28.82
N LEU A 218 18.79 -10.73 -28.81
CA LEU A 218 19.82 -11.20 -27.89
C LEU A 218 21.17 -10.50 -28.14
N LYS A 219 21.56 -10.34 -29.40
CA LYS A 219 22.81 -9.64 -29.75
C LYS A 219 22.81 -8.18 -29.30
N ILE A 220 21.67 -7.47 -29.48
CA ILE A 220 21.53 -6.09 -29.02
C ILE A 220 21.55 -6.04 -27.50
N GLY A 221 20.76 -6.89 -26.83
CA GLY A 221 20.70 -6.94 -25.37
C GLY A 221 22.01 -7.25 -24.68
N MET A 222 22.85 -8.07 -25.33
CA MET A 222 24.18 -8.40 -24.81
C MET A 222 25.25 -7.33 -25.12
N ARG A 223 24.98 -6.43 -26.06
CA ARG A 223 25.91 -5.35 -26.42
C ARG A 223 25.85 -4.18 -25.46
N ASP A 224 24.63 -3.85 -24.95
CA ASP A 224 24.43 -2.85 -23.93
C ASP A 224 24.76 -3.42 -22.55
N GLU A 225 25.71 -2.82 -21.86
CA GLU A 225 26.20 -3.28 -20.56
C GLU A 225 25.09 -3.23 -19.47
N MET A 226 24.28 -2.19 -19.45
CA MET A 226 23.18 -2.05 -18.47
C MET A 226 22.10 -3.10 -18.71
N LEU A 227 21.67 -3.26 -19.96
CA LEU A 227 20.65 -4.24 -20.33
C LEU A 227 21.16 -5.67 -20.11
N ARG A 228 22.41 -5.96 -20.49
CA ARG A 228 23.04 -7.26 -20.24
C ARG A 228 23.00 -7.65 -18.77
N ARG A 229 23.38 -6.76 -17.85
CA ARG A 229 23.37 -7.04 -16.40
C ARG A 229 21.97 -7.36 -15.90
N ARG A 230 20.95 -6.61 -16.33
CA ARG A 230 19.55 -6.85 -15.96
C ARG A 230 19.01 -8.17 -16.52
N LEU A 231 19.34 -8.52 -17.77
CA LEU A 231 18.97 -9.78 -18.39
C LEU A 231 19.61 -10.98 -17.68
N VAL A 232 20.92 -10.93 -17.41
CA VAL A 232 21.64 -11.99 -16.70
C VAL A 232 21.07 -12.20 -15.30
N LEU A 233 20.79 -11.13 -14.56
CA LEU A 233 20.11 -11.23 -13.27
C LEU A 233 18.77 -11.95 -13.39
N ARG A 234 17.96 -11.58 -14.39
CA ARG A 234 16.64 -12.18 -14.62
C ARG A 234 16.75 -13.69 -14.91
N TRP A 235 17.75 -14.09 -15.66
CA TRP A 235 17.97 -15.50 -16.00
C TRP A 235 18.43 -16.30 -14.79
N ILE A 236 19.40 -15.80 -14.02
CA ILE A 236 19.97 -16.54 -12.89
C ILE A 236 18.96 -16.64 -11.74
N ILE A 237 18.18 -15.59 -11.42
CA ILE A 237 17.16 -15.70 -10.39
C ILE A 237 16.10 -16.75 -10.76
N THR A 238 15.74 -16.86 -12.05
CA THR A 238 14.81 -17.90 -12.50
C THR A 238 15.43 -19.30 -12.37
N MET A 239 16.72 -19.47 -12.70
CA MET A 239 17.44 -20.72 -12.42
C MET A 239 17.37 -21.09 -10.94
N THR A 240 17.63 -20.14 -10.06
CA THR A 240 17.56 -20.36 -8.59
C THR A 240 16.18 -20.83 -8.16
N MET A 241 15.10 -20.24 -8.71
CA MET A 241 13.72 -20.68 -8.43
C MET A 241 13.45 -22.09 -8.93
N VAL A 242 13.93 -22.45 -10.13
CA VAL A 242 13.81 -23.81 -10.67
C VAL A 242 14.50 -24.83 -9.76
N VAL A 243 15.72 -24.54 -9.32
CA VAL A 243 16.45 -25.40 -8.39
C VAL A 243 15.70 -25.50 -7.05
N PHE A 244 15.19 -24.40 -6.51
CA PHE A 244 14.45 -24.39 -5.25
C PHE A 244 13.13 -25.18 -5.33
N ASN A 245 12.48 -25.28 -6.51
CA ASN A 245 11.29 -26.11 -6.68
C ASN A 245 11.55 -27.59 -6.36
N MET A 246 12.81 -28.05 -6.36
CA MET A 246 13.20 -29.39 -5.89
C MET A 246 12.93 -29.59 -4.39
N SER A 247 12.61 -28.55 -3.63
CA SER A 247 12.15 -28.67 -2.24
C SER A 247 10.84 -29.45 -2.12
N VAL A 248 9.98 -29.47 -3.15
CA VAL A 248 8.73 -30.23 -3.16
C VAL A 248 8.96 -31.74 -3.21
N PRO A 249 9.72 -32.28 -4.20
CA PRO A 249 10.06 -33.70 -4.18
C PRO A 249 10.95 -34.10 -3.00
N PHE A 250 11.84 -33.22 -2.50
CA PHE A 250 12.61 -33.47 -1.27
C PHE A 250 11.71 -33.84 -0.09
N MET A 251 10.59 -33.13 0.11
CA MET A 251 9.64 -33.44 1.18
C MET A 251 9.06 -34.85 1.09
N ARG A 252 8.92 -35.38 -0.11
CA ARG A 252 8.35 -36.73 -0.30
C ARG A 252 9.42 -37.81 -0.36
N VAL A 253 10.51 -37.56 -1.07
CA VAL A 253 11.56 -38.57 -1.37
C VAL A 253 12.48 -38.74 -0.17
N GLU A 254 12.98 -37.64 0.38
CA GLU A 254 14.03 -37.67 1.41
C GLU A 254 13.45 -37.61 2.83
N SER A 255 12.50 -36.69 3.05
CA SER A 255 11.87 -36.50 4.38
C SER A 255 10.69 -37.43 4.62
N HIS A 256 10.26 -38.21 3.63
CA HIS A 256 9.18 -39.23 3.71
C HIS A 256 7.82 -38.70 4.23
N PHE A 257 7.57 -37.40 4.12
CA PHE A 257 6.29 -36.81 4.51
C PHE A 257 5.12 -37.32 3.66
N SER A 258 3.94 -37.39 4.26
CA SER A 258 2.71 -37.80 3.57
C SER A 258 2.39 -36.82 2.41
N GLN A 259 1.68 -37.32 1.39
CA GLN A 259 1.25 -36.49 0.23
C GLN A 259 0.41 -35.27 0.67
N SER A 260 -0.43 -35.46 1.71
CA SER A 260 -1.19 -34.36 2.31
C SER A 260 -0.28 -33.24 2.85
N LEU A 261 0.78 -33.60 3.59
CA LEU A 261 1.74 -32.63 4.11
C LEU A 261 2.49 -31.91 2.99
N VAL A 262 2.87 -32.60 1.92
CA VAL A 262 3.48 -31.99 0.72
C VAL A 262 2.54 -30.99 0.08
N MET A 263 1.24 -31.26 0.02
CA MET A 263 0.25 -30.29 -0.45
C MET A 263 0.15 -29.06 0.45
N PHE A 264 0.12 -29.23 1.78
CA PHE A 264 0.14 -28.08 2.71
C PHE A 264 1.43 -27.27 2.59
N TYR A 265 2.57 -27.93 2.37
CA TYR A 265 3.81 -27.22 2.05
C TYR A 265 3.67 -26.36 0.80
N SER A 266 3.05 -26.88 -0.27
CA SER A 266 2.82 -26.10 -1.50
C SER A 266 1.84 -24.93 -1.30
N VAL A 267 0.89 -25.01 -0.33
CA VAL A 267 0.07 -23.87 0.10
C VAL A 267 0.95 -22.78 0.72
N SER A 268 1.87 -23.17 1.60
CA SER A 268 2.83 -22.24 2.22
C SER A 268 3.68 -21.49 1.16
N LEU A 269 4.17 -22.20 0.14
CA LEU A 269 4.90 -21.58 -0.97
C LEU A 269 4.03 -20.60 -1.76
N GLY A 270 2.77 -20.96 -2.03
CA GLY A 270 1.81 -20.08 -2.70
C GLY A 270 1.53 -18.81 -1.89
N LEU A 271 1.32 -18.93 -0.59
CA LEU A 271 1.11 -17.82 0.33
C LEU A 271 2.34 -16.90 0.34
N ALA A 272 3.54 -17.46 0.41
CA ALA A 272 4.78 -16.69 0.35
C ALA A 272 4.91 -15.86 -0.93
N TYR A 273 4.52 -16.44 -2.08
CA TYR A 273 4.51 -15.73 -3.36
C TYR A 273 3.56 -14.54 -3.36
N VAL A 274 2.34 -14.69 -2.81
CA VAL A 274 1.34 -13.61 -2.71
C VAL A 274 1.84 -12.51 -1.78
N CYS A 275 2.34 -12.85 -0.59
CA CYS A 275 2.92 -11.90 0.36
C CYS A 275 4.10 -11.14 -0.25
N ALA A 276 4.98 -11.84 -0.98
CA ALA A 276 6.09 -11.23 -1.72
C ALA A 276 5.60 -10.18 -2.72
N GLY A 277 4.54 -10.52 -3.48
CA GLY A 277 3.94 -9.60 -4.45
C GLY A 277 3.37 -8.33 -3.81
N MET A 278 2.66 -8.47 -2.68
CA MET A 278 2.09 -7.34 -1.96
C MET A 278 3.18 -6.40 -1.43
N VAL A 279 4.20 -6.96 -0.75
CA VAL A 279 5.30 -6.17 -0.18
C VAL A 279 6.15 -5.54 -1.27
N THR A 280 6.52 -6.30 -2.30
CA THR A 280 7.40 -5.82 -3.38
C THR A 280 6.73 -4.68 -4.16
N ARG A 281 5.43 -4.78 -4.45
CA ARG A 281 4.70 -3.74 -5.18
C ARG A 281 4.71 -2.41 -4.45
N SER A 282 4.36 -2.41 -3.16
CA SER A 282 4.28 -1.17 -2.36
C SER A 282 5.65 -0.54 -2.13
N THR A 283 6.69 -1.35 -1.97
CA THR A 283 8.04 -0.87 -1.62
C THR A 283 8.88 -0.50 -2.84
N ALA A 284 8.73 -1.21 -3.97
CA ALA A 284 9.58 -1.02 -5.15
C ALA A 284 9.36 0.31 -5.86
N ASP A 285 8.12 0.87 -5.78
CA ASP A 285 7.81 2.16 -6.41
C ASP A 285 8.49 3.33 -5.68
N ARG A 286 8.79 3.18 -4.40
CA ARG A 286 9.38 4.22 -3.55
C ARG A 286 10.87 4.05 -3.31
N LEU A 287 11.32 2.82 -3.10
CA LEU A 287 12.73 2.53 -2.78
C LEU A 287 13.57 2.25 -4.03
N GLY A 288 12.93 1.97 -5.16
CA GLY A 288 13.60 1.41 -6.32
C GLY A 288 13.82 -0.10 -6.19
N SER A 289 14.21 -0.75 -7.28
CA SER A 289 14.36 -2.20 -7.33
C SER A 289 15.73 -2.67 -6.81
N LYS A 290 16.79 -1.91 -7.03
CA LYS A 290 18.17 -2.31 -6.70
C LYS A 290 18.36 -2.69 -5.21
N PRO A 291 18.07 -1.82 -4.21
CA PRO A 291 18.30 -2.15 -2.80
C PRO A 291 17.44 -3.34 -2.36
N LEU A 292 16.22 -3.44 -2.86
CA LEU A 292 15.31 -4.53 -2.52
C LEU A 292 15.78 -5.88 -3.09
N VAL A 293 16.36 -5.92 -4.31
CA VAL A 293 16.97 -7.16 -4.86
C VAL A 293 18.13 -7.60 -3.99
N ILE A 294 18.99 -6.67 -3.53
CA ILE A 294 20.12 -6.97 -2.66
C ILE A 294 19.62 -7.59 -1.35
N PHE A 295 18.66 -6.96 -0.65
CA PHE A 295 18.11 -7.50 0.60
C PHE A 295 17.42 -8.86 0.39
N SER A 296 16.55 -8.96 -0.61
CA SER A 296 15.86 -10.22 -0.89
C SER A 296 16.84 -11.35 -1.23
N SER A 297 17.90 -11.07 -2.01
CA SER A 297 18.91 -12.06 -2.36
C SER A 297 19.76 -12.46 -1.15
N LEU A 298 20.09 -11.51 -0.25
CA LEU A 298 20.82 -11.78 0.98
C LEU A 298 20.04 -12.70 1.91
N PHE A 299 18.76 -12.39 2.17
CA PHE A 299 17.93 -13.23 3.02
C PHE A 299 17.61 -14.58 2.38
N ALA A 300 17.42 -14.64 1.05
CA ALA A 300 17.30 -15.91 0.34
C ALA A 300 18.57 -16.75 0.49
N ALA A 301 19.77 -16.15 0.42
CA ALA A 301 21.02 -16.85 0.64
C ALA A 301 21.11 -17.44 2.06
N ILE A 302 20.74 -16.66 3.09
CA ILE A 302 20.72 -17.13 4.49
C ILE A 302 19.78 -18.33 4.64
N THR A 303 18.56 -18.26 4.09
CA THR A 303 17.62 -19.37 4.17
C THR A 303 18.09 -20.59 3.39
N LEU A 304 18.78 -20.41 2.24
CA LEU A 304 19.33 -21.53 1.46
C LEU A 304 20.53 -22.20 2.15
N VAL A 305 21.32 -21.48 2.96
CA VAL A 305 22.32 -22.12 3.85
C VAL A 305 21.64 -23.05 4.82
N VAL A 306 20.53 -22.62 5.44
CA VAL A 306 19.76 -23.49 6.36
C VAL A 306 19.20 -24.71 5.61
N TRP A 307 18.67 -24.55 4.38
CA TRP A 307 18.20 -25.67 3.54
C TRP A 307 19.29 -26.68 3.22
N ALA A 308 20.52 -26.22 2.97
CA ALA A 308 21.64 -27.11 2.68
C ALA A 308 22.13 -27.89 3.90
N THR A 309 21.86 -27.41 5.11
CA THR A 309 22.38 -27.98 6.37
C THR A 309 21.34 -28.68 7.22
N ILE A 310 20.03 -28.39 7.03
CA ILE A 310 18.95 -28.97 7.83
C ILE A 310 18.82 -30.46 7.57
N PRO A 311 18.75 -31.33 8.62
CA PRO A 311 18.56 -32.77 8.41
C PRO A 311 17.14 -33.07 7.87
N ALA A 312 17.01 -34.08 7.01
CA ALA A 312 15.74 -34.52 6.43
C ALA A 312 14.71 -34.98 7.49
N SER A 313 15.18 -35.36 8.66
CA SER A 313 14.34 -35.78 9.81
C SER A 313 13.77 -34.60 10.63
N ALA A 314 14.03 -33.35 10.25
CA ALA A 314 13.53 -32.18 10.98
C ALA A 314 11.98 -32.13 10.97
N PRO A 315 11.35 -31.53 11.99
CA PRO A 315 9.90 -31.42 12.08
C PRO A 315 9.31 -30.65 10.87
N PHE A 316 8.15 -31.08 10.40
CA PHE A 316 7.44 -30.46 9.26
C PHE A 316 7.25 -28.93 9.38
N ALA A 317 6.98 -28.45 10.60
CA ALA A 317 6.79 -27.02 10.84
C ALA A 317 8.02 -26.18 10.47
N TRP A 318 9.24 -26.70 10.68
CA TRP A 318 10.47 -26.03 10.26
C TRP A 318 10.57 -25.90 8.75
N PHE A 319 10.24 -26.96 8.02
CA PHE A 319 10.24 -26.93 6.56
C PHE A 319 9.16 -25.98 6.01
N MET A 320 7.98 -25.93 6.64
CA MET A 320 6.95 -24.95 6.27
C MET A 320 7.42 -23.51 6.44
N ALA A 321 8.00 -23.18 7.60
CA ALA A 321 8.48 -21.84 7.88
C ALA A 321 9.65 -21.46 6.97
N LEU A 322 10.62 -22.36 6.83
CA LEU A 322 11.79 -22.16 5.98
C LEU A 322 11.43 -22.06 4.50
N GLY A 323 10.52 -22.92 4.03
CA GLY A 323 10.00 -22.87 2.66
C GLY A 323 9.26 -21.56 2.37
N PHE A 324 8.40 -21.11 3.32
CA PHE A 324 7.73 -19.82 3.22
C PHE A 324 8.74 -18.69 3.09
N LEU A 325 9.70 -18.59 4.00
CA LEU A 325 10.69 -17.49 3.99
C LEU A 325 11.54 -17.53 2.72
N THR A 326 12.05 -18.70 2.33
CA THR A 326 12.88 -18.81 1.12
C THR A 326 12.10 -18.42 -0.13
N ASN A 327 10.87 -18.94 -0.28
CA ASN A 327 10.03 -18.61 -1.44
C ASN A 327 9.59 -17.16 -1.45
N PHE A 328 9.36 -16.56 -0.28
CA PHE A 328 9.06 -15.13 -0.16
C PHE A 328 10.21 -14.26 -0.70
N PHE A 329 11.43 -14.52 -0.26
CA PHE A 329 12.60 -13.74 -0.69
C PHE A 329 12.97 -14.01 -2.16
N LEU A 330 12.95 -15.27 -2.62
CA LEU A 330 13.22 -15.60 -4.03
C LEU A 330 12.16 -14.99 -4.96
N SER A 331 10.90 -15.05 -4.59
CA SER A 331 9.80 -14.48 -5.37
C SER A 331 9.90 -12.94 -5.41
N SER A 332 10.23 -12.30 -4.29
CA SER A 332 10.48 -10.86 -4.23
C SER A 332 11.61 -10.47 -5.16
N ALA A 333 12.77 -11.14 -5.09
CA ALA A 333 13.91 -10.89 -5.98
C ALA A 333 13.53 -11.11 -7.46
N ASN A 334 12.77 -12.15 -7.77
CA ASN A 334 12.31 -12.44 -9.12
C ASN A 334 11.38 -11.35 -9.69
N MET A 335 10.40 -10.88 -8.91
CA MET A 335 9.48 -9.81 -9.32
C MET A 335 10.21 -8.49 -9.55
N LEU A 336 11.19 -8.16 -8.71
CA LEU A 336 12.05 -6.99 -8.88
C LEU A 336 12.93 -7.08 -10.15
N CYS A 337 13.47 -8.27 -10.43
CA CYS A 337 14.24 -8.50 -11.68
C CYS A 337 13.34 -8.40 -12.92
N ILE A 338 12.08 -8.85 -12.86
CA ILE A 338 11.09 -8.63 -13.93
C ILE A 338 10.91 -7.13 -14.15
N ARG A 339 10.69 -6.35 -13.08
CA ARG A 339 10.51 -4.91 -13.14
C ARG A 339 11.74 -4.21 -13.78
N LEU A 340 12.95 -4.57 -13.37
CA LEU A 340 14.19 -4.02 -13.93
C LEU A 340 14.33 -4.26 -15.43
N VAL A 341 13.88 -5.42 -15.92
CA VAL A 341 13.91 -5.74 -17.36
C VAL A 341 12.80 -5.00 -18.11
N THR A 342 11.59 -4.91 -17.53
CA THR A 342 10.47 -4.20 -18.17
C THR A 342 10.70 -2.69 -18.28
N GLN A 343 11.46 -2.08 -17.38
CA GLN A 343 11.83 -0.66 -17.46
C GLN A 343 12.68 -0.28 -18.68
N VAL A 344 13.41 -1.26 -19.26
CA VAL A 344 14.29 -1.06 -20.41
C VAL A 344 13.81 -1.77 -21.68
N MET A 345 12.59 -2.31 -21.62
CA MET A 345 11.98 -3.00 -22.75
C MET A 345 11.62 -1.99 -23.86
N PRO A 346 12.07 -2.20 -25.12
CA PRO A 346 11.72 -1.32 -26.22
C PRO A 346 10.21 -1.31 -26.50
N ASP A 347 9.62 -0.12 -26.67
CA ASP A 347 8.20 0.03 -26.96
C ASP A 347 7.82 -0.55 -28.33
N ASP A 348 8.68 -0.35 -29.34
CA ASP A 348 8.42 -0.72 -30.73
C ASP A 348 8.49 -2.24 -30.98
N ASP A 349 9.28 -3.00 -30.22
CA ASP A 349 9.52 -4.44 -30.43
C ASP A 349 9.45 -5.24 -29.13
N SER A 350 8.52 -4.87 -28.24
CA SER A 350 8.34 -5.48 -26.92
C SER A 350 8.02 -6.98 -26.97
N ILE A 351 7.32 -7.43 -28.02
CA ILE A 351 6.93 -8.83 -28.20
C ILE A 351 8.17 -9.69 -28.49
N SER A 352 9.01 -9.29 -29.45
CA SER A 352 10.23 -10.04 -29.81
C SER A 352 11.24 -10.03 -28.66
N PHE A 353 11.34 -8.90 -27.94
CA PHE A 353 12.17 -8.78 -26.75
C PHE A 353 11.72 -9.74 -25.63
N ASN A 354 10.43 -9.76 -25.30
CA ASN A 354 9.90 -10.68 -24.29
C ASN A 354 10.03 -12.15 -24.71
N ALA A 355 9.83 -12.45 -25.99
CA ALA A 355 10.07 -13.79 -26.54
C ALA A 355 11.55 -14.21 -26.39
N MET A 356 12.50 -13.31 -26.65
CA MET A 356 13.93 -13.54 -26.42
C MET A 356 14.23 -13.82 -24.95
N VAL A 357 13.72 -13.00 -24.03
CA VAL A 357 13.94 -13.19 -22.59
C VAL A 357 13.46 -14.56 -22.14
N ASN A 358 12.24 -14.96 -22.52
CA ASN A 358 11.68 -16.25 -22.13
C ASN A 358 12.33 -17.44 -22.83
N PHE A 359 12.79 -17.28 -24.08
CA PHE A 359 13.57 -18.31 -24.77
C PHE A 359 14.87 -18.63 -24.03
N VAL A 360 15.62 -17.61 -23.63
CA VAL A 360 16.88 -17.81 -22.88
C VAL A 360 16.59 -18.38 -21.49
N ILE A 361 15.53 -17.90 -20.79
CA ILE A 361 15.08 -18.50 -19.53
C ILE A 361 14.82 -19.98 -19.69
N ALA A 362 14.19 -20.40 -20.78
CA ALA A 362 13.87 -21.80 -21.01
C ALA A 362 15.13 -22.68 -21.10
N LEU A 363 16.18 -22.22 -21.81
CA LEU A 363 17.46 -22.93 -21.91
C LEU A 363 18.14 -23.04 -20.54
N PHE A 364 18.24 -21.95 -19.82
CA PHE A 364 18.84 -21.93 -18.47
C PHE A 364 18.03 -22.73 -17.45
N ALA A 365 16.71 -22.68 -17.51
CA ALA A 365 15.84 -23.46 -16.63
C ALA A 365 15.99 -24.96 -16.88
N LEU A 366 16.07 -25.40 -18.15
CA LEU A 366 16.34 -26.78 -18.48
C LEU A 366 17.68 -27.24 -17.90
N ALA A 367 18.74 -26.48 -18.12
CA ALA A 367 20.06 -26.79 -17.58
C ALA A 367 20.02 -26.85 -16.02
N ALA A 368 19.39 -25.88 -15.37
CA ALA A 368 19.26 -25.86 -13.91
C ALA A 368 18.46 -27.04 -13.37
N GLY A 369 17.35 -27.42 -14.03
CA GLY A 369 16.55 -28.59 -13.67
C GLY A 369 17.33 -29.90 -13.80
N MET A 370 18.05 -30.09 -14.90
CA MET A 370 18.88 -31.29 -15.11
C MET A 370 20.04 -31.37 -14.12
N VAL A 371 20.74 -30.24 -13.89
CA VAL A 371 21.84 -30.19 -12.91
C VAL A 371 21.32 -30.47 -11.51
N SER A 372 20.17 -29.89 -11.11
CA SER A 372 19.59 -30.16 -9.80
C SER A 372 19.18 -31.62 -9.62
N GLY A 373 18.59 -32.24 -10.66
CA GLY A 373 18.28 -33.67 -10.64
C GLY A 373 19.52 -34.56 -10.52
N PHE A 374 20.59 -34.22 -11.27
CA PHE A 374 21.88 -34.94 -11.14
C PHE A 374 22.53 -34.77 -9.78
N LEU A 375 22.49 -33.55 -9.21
CA LEU A 375 23.03 -33.28 -7.89
C LEU A 375 22.23 -33.98 -6.76
N ALA A 376 20.94 -34.18 -6.94
CA ALA A 376 20.11 -34.90 -5.99
C ALA A 376 20.47 -36.41 -5.88
N ASP A 377 21.13 -36.95 -6.90
CA ASP A 377 21.65 -38.33 -6.87
C ASP A 377 23.05 -38.45 -6.20
N LYS A 378 23.65 -37.32 -5.80
CA LYS A 378 24.99 -37.27 -5.19
C LYS A 378 24.91 -37.03 -3.71
N VAL A 379 25.61 -37.89 -2.95
CA VAL A 379 25.73 -37.76 -1.49
C VAL A 379 26.75 -36.62 -1.18
N ASN A 380 26.36 -35.71 -0.33
CA ASN A 380 27.29 -34.70 0.20
C ASN A 380 28.00 -35.27 1.44
N PRO A 381 29.31 -35.49 1.41
CA PRO A 381 30.04 -36.06 2.57
C PRO A 381 30.06 -35.13 3.78
N TRP A 382 29.80 -33.83 3.59
CA TRP A 382 29.79 -32.85 4.68
C TRP A 382 28.45 -32.78 5.43
N PHE A 383 27.34 -33.21 4.81
CA PHE A 383 25.99 -33.14 5.35
C PHE A 383 25.21 -34.43 5.08
N VAL A 384 25.62 -35.50 5.71
CA VAL A 384 25.11 -36.85 5.48
C VAL A 384 23.61 -37.01 5.76
N GLY A 385 23.01 -36.13 6.56
CA GLY A 385 21.58 -36.18 6.91
C GLY A 385 20.62 -35.49 5.90
N ASN A 386 21.11 -34.99 4.77
CA ASN A 386 20.31 -34.29 3.76
C ASN A 386 20.76 -34.67 2.35
N GLY A 387 20.07 -35.62 1.69
CA GLY A 387 20.39 -36.07 0.35
C GLY A 387 20.32 -34.98 -0.74
N TYR A 388 19.53 -33.91 -0.50
CA TYR A 388 19.43 -32.76 -1.43
C TYR A 388 20.33 -31.58 -1.05
N SER A 389 21.24 -31.74 -0.11
CA SER A 389 22.15 -30.68 0.33
C SER A 389 22.92 -30.03 -0.82
N LEU A 390 23.42 -30.80 -1.77
CA LEU A 390 24.11 -30.29 -2.96
C LEU A 390 23.19 -29.47 -3.89
N VAL A 391 21.91 -29.83 -3.97
CA VAL A 391 20.91 -29.08 -4.75
C VAL A 391 20.71 -27.69 -4.14
N PHE A 392 20.51 -27.61 -2.83
CA PHE A 392 20.34 -26.34 -2.14
C PHE A 392 21.65 -25.51 -2.11
N ALA A 393 22.81 -26.16 -2.02
CA ALA A 393 24.10 -25.50 -2.17
C ALA A 393 24.27 -24.89 -3.58
N PHE A 394 23.81 -25.58 -4.62
CA PHE A 394 23.80 -25.03 -5.98
C PHE A 394 22.87 -23.81 -6.09
N ALA A 395 21.67 -23.86 -5.50
CA ALA A 395 20.79 -22.70 -5.42
C ALA A 395 21.44 -21.54 -4.66
N LEU A 396 22.20 -21.81 -3.59
CA LEU A 396 22.96 -20.82 -2.84
C LEU A 396 24.03 -20.16 -3.70
N VAL A 397 24.80 -20.92 -4.47
CA VAL A 397 25.80 -20.37 -5.40
C VAL A 397 25.14 -19.42 -6.41
N LEU A 398 24.02 -19.83 -6.99
CA LEU A 398 23.28 -18.98 -7.94
C LEU A 398 22.78 -17.69 -7.32
N ILE A 399 22.21 -17.72 -6.11
CA ILE A 399 21.69 -16.51 -5.45
C ILE A 399 22.83 -15.58 -4.99
N LEU A 400 23.97 -16.13 -4.58
CA LEU A 400 25.16 -15.32 -4.27
C LEU A 400 25.69 -14.61 -5.52
N PHE A 401 25.59 -15.25 -6.69
CA PHE A 401 25.93 -14.61 -7.96
C PHE A 401 24.93 -13.48 -8.31
N VAL A 402 23.62 -13.69 -8.06
CA VAL A 402 22.61 -12.62 -8.17
C VAL A 402 22.94 -11.47 -7.23
N LEU A 403 23.29 -11.76 -5.98
CA LEU A 403 23.66 -10.76 -4.98
C LEU A 403 24.88 -9.93 -5.45
N GLY A 404 25.94 -10.59 -5.90
CA GLY A 404 27.14 -9.92 -6.42
C GLY A 404 26.86 -9.01 -7.63
N LEU A 405 26.08 -9.49 -8.61
CA LEU A 405 25.69 -8.70 -9.77
C LEU A 405 24.78 -7.51 -9.38
N SER A 406 23.94 -7.66 -8.35
CA SER A 406 23.02 -6.62 -7.90
C SER A 406 23.74 -5.37 -7.39
N PHE A 407 24.92 -5.52 -6.77
CA PHE A 407 25.75 -4.38 -6.38
C PHE A 407 26.24 -3.57 -7.59
N MET A 408 26.45 -4.22 -8.72
CA MET A 408 26.92 -3.59 -9.96
C MET A 408 25.80 -2.93 -10.77
N LEU A 409 24.52 -3.06 -10.36
CA LEU A 409 23.40 -2.40 -11.03
C LEU A 409 23.45 -0.88 -10.81
N ARG A 410 23.05 -0.16 -11.87
CA ARG A 410 22.74 1.27 -11.81
C ARG A 410 21.26 1.46 -12.10
N GLU A 411 20.54 2.05 -11.16
CA GLU A 411 19.12 2.40 -11.30
C GLU A 411 18.97 3.87 -10.88
N GLY A 412 18.55 4.74 -11.82
CA GLY A 412 18.28 6.14 -11.51
C GLY A 412 17.09 6.26 -10.59
N GLY A 413 17.16 7.14 -9.58
CA GLY A 413 16.05 7.37 -8.63
C GLY A 413 15.88 6.30 -7.55
N SER A 414 16.78 5.32 -7.42
CA SER A 414 16.73 4.36 -6.31
C SER A 414 17.21 5.01 -5.00
N ALA A 415 16.53 4.68 -3.89
CA ALA A 415 16.93 5.09 -2.55
C ALA A 415 18.33 4.58 -2.18
N SER A 416 19.00 5.25 -1.24
CA SER A 416 20.26 4.75 -0.71
C SER A 416 20.06 3.42 0.04
N MET A 417 21.11 2.60 0.14
CA MET A 417 21.06 1.34 0.89
C MET A 417 20.69 1.56 2.36
N HIS A 418 21.11 2.69 2.94
CA HIS A 418 20.80 3.05 4.32
C HIS A 418 19.32 3.36 4.50
N ASP A 419 18.74 4.18 3.62
CA ASP A 419 17.32 4.55 3.69
C ASP A 419 16.43 3.33 3.43
N ALA A 420 16.80 2.51 2.46
CA ALA A 420 16.08 1.25 2.18
C ALA A 420 16.14 0.28 3.39
N ALA A 421 17.29 0.17 4.06
CA ALA A 421 17.42 -0.64 5.27
C ALA A 421 16.53 -0.12 6.40
N SER A 422 16.52 1.21 6.63
CA SER A 422 15.70 1.82 7.68
C SER A 422 14.20 1.55 7.49
N VAL A 423 13.75 1.42 6.25
CA VAL A 423 12.35 1.10 5.91
C VAL A 423 12.07 -0.40 6.05
N VAL A 424 12.91 -1.26 5.44
CA VAL A 424 12.69 -2.71 5.41
C VAL A 424 12.74 -3.33 6.81
N PHE A 425 13.63 -2.83 7.69
CA PHE A 425 13.79 -3.33 9.06
C PHE A 425 12.91 -2.63 10.10
N SER A 426 12.04 -1.70 9.70
CA SER A 426 11.15 -0.96 10.57
C SER A 426 9.69 -1.17 10.20
N LEU A 427 8.88 -1.66 11.15
CA LEU A 427 7.42 -1.74 10.97
C LEU A 427 6.80 -0.37 10.69
N ARG A 428 7.38 0.70 11.26
CA ARG A 428 6.97 2.08 11.00
C ARG A 428 7.31 2.50 9.57
N GLY A 429 8.47 2.08 9.05
CA GLY A 429 8.88 2.34 7.67
C GLY A 429 7.97 1.66 6.65
N ILE A 430 7.63 0.38 6.86
CA ILE A 430 6.69 -0.36 6.00
C ILE A 430 5.29 0.28 6.03
N ARG A 431 4.84 0.74 7.20
CA ARG A 431 3.56 1.45 7.34
C ARG A 431 3.59 2.78 6.59
N ALA A 432 4.66 3.55 6.70
CA ALA A 432 4.80 4.82 5.98
C ALA A 432 4.71 4.63 4.46
N VAL A 433 5.41 3.63 3.91
CA VAL A 433 5.33 3.29 2.48
C VAL A 433 3.93 2.87 2.06
N SER A 434 3.23 2.08 2.89
CA SER A 434 1.83 1.71 2.63
C SER A 434 0.92 2.94 2.63
N THR A 435 1.08 3.85 3.59
CA THR A 435 0.30 5.10 3.67
C THR A 435 0.55 5.98 2.45
N MET A 436 1.80 6.11 1.98
CA MET A 436 2.15 6.85 0.76
C MET A 436 1.50 6.23 -0.49
N ASP A 437 1.50 4.90 -0.63
CA ASP A 437 0.84 4.22 -1.77
C ASP A 437 -0.68 4.45 -1.75
N HIS A 438 -1.30 4.46 -0.57
CA HIS A 438 -2.71 4.81 -0.42
C HIS A 438 -2.97 6.28 -0.74
N LEU A 439 -2.13 7.21 -0.26
CA LEU A 439 -2.25 8.63 -0.52
C LEU A 439 -2.20 8.95 -2.02
N SER A 440 -1.30 8.32 -2.77
CA SER A 440 -1.17 8.53 -4.22
C SER A 440 -2.39 8.06 -5.03
N LYS A 441 -3.22 7.17 -4.47
CA LYS A 441 -4.39 6.57 -5.13
C LYS A 441 -5.72 7.15 -4.65
N GLU A 442 -5.74 7.76 -3.46
CA GLU A 442 -6.97 8.28 -2.85
C GLU A 442 -7.35 9.62 -3.51
N ARG A 443 -8.63 9.77 -3.80
CA ARG A 443 -9.21 10.98 -4.40
C ARG A 443 -10.17 11.70 -3.47
N ASP A 444 -10.59 11.04 -2.41
CA ASP A 444 -11.46 11.62 -1.39
C ASP A 444 -10.63 12.55 -0.48
N PRO A 445 -10.94 13.86 -0.42
CA PRO A 445 -10.19 14.83 0.37
C PRO A 445 -10.09 14.47 1.86
N ILE A 446 -11.17 13.95 2.44
CA ILE A 446 -11.23 13.57 3.86
C ILE A 446 -10.27 12.43 4.17
N LYS A 447 -10.26 11.41 3.30
CA LYS A 447 -9.36 10.26 3.45
C LYS A 447 -7.90 10.65 3.18
N ARG A 448 -7.65 11.53 2.20
CA ARG A 448 -6.30 12.07 1.94
C ARG A 448 -5.75 12.79 3.16
N ARG A 449 -6.56 13.63 3.80
CA ARG A 449 -6.20 14.30 5.04
C ARG A 449 -5.80 13.31 6.14
N ALA A 450 -6.60 12.28 6.38
CA ALA A 450 -6.29 11.25 7.38
C ALA A 450 -4.96 10.52 7.06
N LEU A 451 -4.69 10.25 5.78
CA LEU A 451 -3.45 9.63 5.34
C LEU A 451 -2.23 10.55 5.50
N LEU A 452 -2.37 11.86 5.24
CA LEU A 452 -1.31 12.85 5.46
C LEU A 452 -0.98 13.01 6.95
N LEU A 453 -1.99 13.00 7.82
CA LEU A 453 -1.80 12.99 9.27
C LEU A 453 -1.09 11.72 9.76
N ASP A 454 -1.44 10.54 9.23
CA ASP A 454 -0.73 9.28 9.53
C ASP A 454 0.71 9.33 9.02
N LEU A 455 0.94 9.87 7.82
CA LEU A 455 2.28 10.10 7.27
C LEU A 455 3.09 11.06 8.14
N GLY A 456 2.49 12.16 8.58
CA GLY A 456 3.08 13.12 9.51
C GLY A 456 3.47 12.48 10.86
N SER A 457 2.76 11.44 11.28
CA SER A 457 3.07 10.70 12.51
C SER A 457 4.30 9.78 12.39
N ASN A 458 4.67 9.40 11.17
CA ASN A 458 5.79 8.51 10.89
C ASN A 458 7.11 9.28 10.74
N MET A 459 7.90 9.33 11.81
CA MET A 459 9.20 10.01 11.86
C MET A 459 10.29 9.21 11.13
N ASN A 460 10.18 9.00 9.82
CA ASN A 460 11.26 8.40 9.03
C ASN A 460 11.66 9.31 7.86
N GLY A 461 12.88 9.11 7.32
CA GLY A 461 13.43 9.96 6.26
C GLY A 461 12.59 9.97 4.97
N MET A 462 11.87 8.88 4.66
CA MET A 462 11.01 8.82 3.48
C MET A 462 9.73 9.64 3.62
N ALA A 463 9.07 9.59 4.79
CA ALA A 463 7.93 10.45 5.05
C ALA A 463 8.34 11.93 4.99
N THR A 464 9.55 12.26 5.47
CA THR A 464 10.13 13.61 5.35
C THR A 464 10.39 14.01 3.90
N SER A 465 10.93 13.10 3.07
CA SER A 465 11.18 13.39 1.65
C SER A 465 9.89 13.57 0.84
N GLU A 466 8.84 12.78 1.14
CA GLU A 466 7.53 12.92 0.50
C GLU A 466 6.85 14.25 0.87
N LEU A 467 6.87 14.62 2.15
CA LEU A 467 6.37 15.92 2.58
C LEU A 467 7.16 17.08 1.94
N ARG A 468 8.48 16.94 1.79
CA ARG A 468 9.31 17.94 1.08
C ARG A 468 8.91 18.06 -0.38
N GLU A 469 8.64 16.96 -1.06
CA GLU A 469 8.18 16.96 -2.46
C GLU A 469 6.82 17.68 -2.60
N ILE A 470 5.88 17.44 -1.68
CA ILE A 470 4.60 18.15 -1.63
C ILE A 470 4.83 19.66 -1.40
N LEU A 471 5.68 20.03 -0.43
CA LEU A 471 6.01 21.45 -0.14
C LEU A 471 6.77 22.16 -1.27
N ALA A 472 7.45 21.41 -2.14
CA ALA A 472 8.14 21.96 -3.30
C ALA A 472 7.18 22.47 -4.38
N ASN A 473 5.94 21.99 -4.41
CA ASN A 473 4.90 22.42 -5.33
C ASN A 473 3.78 23.19 -4.57
N PRO A 474 3.86 24.52 -4.44
CA PRO A 474 2.89 25.31 -3.67
C PRO A 474 1.45 25.17 -4.17
N PHE A 475 1.24 24.85 -5.44
CA PHE A 475 -0.09 24.71 -6.05
C PHE A 475 -0.67 23.29 -5.98
N ALA A 476 0.02 22.35 -5.33
CA ALA A 476 -0.55 21.04 -5.13
C ALA A 476 -1.69 21.08 -4.09
N PRO A 477 -2.82 20.40 -4.33
CA PRO A 477 -3.98 20.44 -3.42
C PRO A 477 -3.67 19.92 -2.00
N ASP A 478 -2.57 19.19 -1.85
CA ASP A 478 -2.15 18.59 -0.57
C ASP A 478 -1.19 19.48 0.23
N THR A 479 -0.72 20.62 -0.33
CA THR A 479 0.32 21.45 0.30
C THR A 479 -0.18 22.10 1.59
N GLU A 480 -1.41 22.63 1.58
CA GLU A 480 -2.05 23.17 2.78
C GLU A 480 -2.13 22.14 3.91
N GLU A 481 -2.60 20.92 3.60
CA GLU A 481 -2.74 19.86 4.58
C GLU A 481 -1.39 19.30 5.05
N ALA A 482 -0.37 19.28 4.19
CA ALA A 482 0.99 18.92 4.58
C ALA A 482 1.57 19.95 5.55
N ILE A 483 1.39 21.24 5.31
CA ILE A 483 1.81 22.33 6.21
C ILE A 483 1.07 22.22 7.55
N ARG A 484 -0.23 21.97 7.54
CA ARG A 484 -1.03 21.76 8.75
C ARG A 484 -0.52 20.58 9.57
N THR A 485 -0.21 19.46 8.90
CA THR A 485 0.38 18.28 9.54
C THR A 485 1.71 18.61 10.23
N LEU A 486 2.55 19.46 9.62
CA LEU A 486 3.79 19.95 10.21
C LEU A 486 3.55 20.90 11.37
N GLY A 487 2.44 21.63 11.36
CA GLY A 487 1.98 22.43 12.50
C GLY A 487 1.58 21.58 13.70
N GLU A 488 1.02 20.39 13.50
CA GLU A 488 0.68 19.45 14.58
C GLU A 488 1.88 18.62 15.05
N LYS A 489 2.75 18.21 14.10
CA LYS A 489 3.93 17.36 14.34
C LYS A 489 5.17 17.95 13.65
N PRO A 490 5.86 18.90 14.30
CA PRO A 490 7.00 19.58 13.72
C PRO A 490 8.14 18.64 13.35
N ARG A 491 8.76 18.89 12.19
CA ARG A 491 9.94 18.18 11.70
C ARG A 491 11.09 19.16 11.45
N PRO A 492 12.15 19.08 12.25
CA PRO A 492 13.28 20.00 12.09
C PRO A 492 13.89 20.02 10.69
N GLU A 493 13.85 18.87 9.97
CA GLU A 493 14.39 18.70 8.64
C GLU A 493 13.61 19.47 7.55
N LEU A 494 12.36 19.87 7.83
CA LEU A 494 11.47 20.61 6.92
C LEU A 494 11.29 22.07 7.32
N LEU A 495 11.99 22.53 8.36
CA LEU A 495 11.93 23.91 8.83
C LEU A 495 12.32 24.91 7.72
N ASP A 496 13.38 24.62 6.96
CA ASP A 496 13.85 25.49 5.88
C ASP A 496 12.84 25.62 4.75
N ASP A 497 12.12 24.54 4.45
CA ASP A 497 11.06 24.54 3.44
C ASP A 497 9.88 25.41 3.90
N LEU A 498 9.48 25.31 5.18
CA LEU A 498 8.45 26.17 5.75
C LEU A 498 8.86 27.64 5.84
N ILE A 499 10.09 27.93 6.22
CA ILE A 499 10.62 29.30 6.24
C ILE A 499 10.59 29.91 4.84
N ARG A 500 10.95 29.15 3.81
CA ARG A 500 10.90 29.58 2.42
C ARG A 500 9.48 29.97 2.01
N ILE A 501 8.50 29.09 2.32
CA ILE A 501 7.07 29.34 1.99
C ILE A 501 6.52 30.53 2.79
N ALA A 502 6.88 30.65 4.07
CA ALA A 502 6.42 31.74 4.93
C ALA A 502 6.93 33.12 4.50
N LYS A 503 8.08 33.19 3.79
CA LYS A 503 8.67 34.42 3.24
C LYS A 503 8.29 34.70 1.78
N ASP A 504 7.51 33.83 1.16
CA ASP A 504 7.10 33.95 -0.23
C ASP A 504 5.74 34.67 -0.30
N ASP A 505 5.76 35.93 -0.66
CA ASP A 505 4.56 36.80 -0.72
C ASP A 505 3.58 36.35 -1.82
N ASP A 506 4.03 35.61 -2.82
CA ASP A 506 3.20 35.05 -3.88
C ASP A 506 2.56 33.71 -3.54
N SER A 507 2.89 33.12 -2.38
CA SER A 507 2.38 31.81 -1.97
C SER A 507 1.01 31.92 -1.31
N TYR A 508 0.00 31.21 -1.87
CA TYR A 508 -1.35 31.17 -1.29
C TYR A 508 -1.43 30.43 0.08
N VAL A 509 -0.41 29.65 0.43
CA VAL A 509 -0.29 28.94 1.71
C VAL A 509 0.70 29.63 2.66
N GLN A 510 1.05 30.89 2.41
CA GLN A 510 1.97 31.67 3.24
C GLN A 510 1.51 31.73 4.72
N LEU A 511 0.25 32.05 4.95
CA LEU A 511 -0.31 32.17 6.30
C LEU A 511 -0.33 30.85 7.04
N ASP A 512 -0.61 29.74 6.34
CA ASP A 512 -0.56 28.39 6.92
C ASP A 512 0.87 28.02 7.34
N ALA A 513 1.86 28.37 6.50
CA ALA A 513 3.27 28.13 6.83
C ALA A 513 3.72 28.96 8.04
N ILE A 514 3.30 30.22 8.13
CA ILE A 514 3.55 31.07 9.31
C ILE A 514 2.91 30.48 10.55
N GLY A 515 1.65 29.97 10.43
CA GLY A 515 0.94 29.28 11.49
C GLY A 515 1.68 28.01 11.97
N ALA A 516 2.19 27.21 11.04
CA ALA A 516 2.94 26.00 11.33
C ALA A 516 4.28 26.27 12.01
N LEU A 517 4.99 27.37 11.65
CA LEU A 517 6.23 27.78 12.31
C LEU A 517 6.05 28.02 13.82
N GLY A 518 4.85 28.43 14.25
CA GLY A 518 4.51 28.59 15.67
C GLY A 518 4.62 27.31 16.51
N SER A 519 4.69 26.14 15.88
CA SER A 519 4.82 24.84 16.57
C SER A 519 6.28 24.36 16.71
N TYR A 520 7.25 25.03 16.07
CA TYR A 520 8.66 24.65 16.13
C TYR A 520 9.36 25.21 17.37
N VAL A 521 8.82 24.82 18.52
CA VAL A 521 9.35 25.21 19.84
C VAL A 521 10.85 24.86 19.91
N ASP A 522 11.64 25.74 20.53
CA ASP A 522 13.10 25.64 20.66
C ASP A 522 13.91 25.93 19.36
N SER A 523 13.26 26.36 18.27
CA SER A 523 13.95 26.80 17.05
C SER A 523 14.13 28.33 17.04
N TRP A 524 15.34 28.81 17.33
CA TRP A 524 15.68 30.24 17.23
C TRP A 524 15.48 30.80 15.81
N ARG A 525 15.68 29.98 14.75
CA ARG A 525 15.49 30.37 13.36
C ARG A 525 14.01 30.63 13.03
N ALA A 526 13.10 29.84 13.59
CA ALA A 526 11.67 30.05 13.44
C ALA A 526 11.25 31.33 14.17
N VAL A 527 11.74 31.57 15.39
CA VAL A 527 11.49 32.81 16.15
C VAL A 527 12.00 34.04 15.40
N ASP A 528 13.23 34.01 14.89
CA ASP A 528 13.83 35.12 14.13
C ASP A 528 13.03 35.40 12.83
N THR A 529 12.61 34.34 12.15
CA THR A 529 11.74 34.49 10.95
C THR A 529 10.41 35.14 11.31
N LEU A 530 9.73 34.68 12.35
CA LEU A 530 8.46 35.24 12.80
C LEU A 530 8.61 36.71 13.22
N LEU A 531 9.69 37.04 13.93
CA LEU A 531 10.01 38.44 14.26
C LEU A 531 10.25 39.30 13.03
N SER A 532 10.94 38.80 11.99
CA SER A 532 11.11 39.54 10.74
C SER A 532 9.78 39.81 10.06
N LEU A 533 8.85 38.84 10.05
CA LEU A 533 7.53 38.95 9.45
C LEU A 533 6.57 39.90 10.21
N THR A 534 6.84 40.24 11.48
CA THR A 534 6.07 41.27 12.19
C THR A 534 6.27 42.67 11.60
N ASN A 535 7.29 42.90 10.78
CA ASN A 535 7.57 44.11 10.08
C ASN A 535 7.13 44.09 8.59
N ASP A 536 6.44 43.04 8.17
CA ASP A 536 5.96 42.83 6.83
C ASP A 536 4.96 43.94 6.40
N ALA A 537 4.82 44.17 5.06
CA ALA A 537 3.85 45.09 4.51
C ALA A 537 2.41 44.56 4.63
N GLY A 538 2.23 43.22 4.56
CA GLY A 538 0.92 42.56 4.66
C GLY A 538 0.43 42.54 6.10
N SER A 539 -0.77 43.07 6.34
CA SER A 539 -1.35 43.17 7.69
C SER A 539 -1.69 41.78 8.24
N SER A 540 -2.22 40.87 7.42
CA SER A 540 -2.53 39.48 7.80
C SER A 540 -1.25 38.67 8.08
N VAL A 541 -0.16 38.95 7.38
CA VAL A 541 1.16 38.32 7.65
C VAL A 541 1.66 38.75 9.03
N ARG A 542 1.57 40.07 9.37
CA ARG A 542 1.98 40.58 10.68
C ARG A 542 1.17 39.98 11.83
N SER A 543 -0.16 39.91 11.66
CA SER A 543 -1.05 39.39 12.70
C SER A 543 -0.80 37.91 12.95
N MET A 544 -0.72 37.09 11.89
CA MET A 544 -0.42 35.66 11.98
C MET A 544 0.99 35.41 12.52
N ALA A 545 1.98 36.25 12.17
CA ALA A 545 3.32 36.15 12.74
C ALA A 545 3.31 36.42 14.25
N CYS A 546 2.56 37.40 14.74
CA CYS A 546 2.39 37.67 16.17
C CYS A 546 1.74 36.50 16.91
N ARG A 547 0.69 35.92 16.33
CA ARG A 547 0.02 34.72 16.87
C ARG A 547 0.97 33.53 16.97
N SER A 548 1.74 33.27 15.93
CA SER A 548 2.71 32.19 15.87
C SER A 548 3.90 32.42 16.81
N LEU A 549 4.32 33.69 16.95
CA LEU A 549 5.36 34.10 17.92
C LEU A 549 4.92 33.84 19.35
N ALA A 550 3.67 34.16 19.68
CA ALA A 550 3.11 33.88 21.01
C ALA A 550 3.12 32.37 21.31
N ARG A 551 2.78 31.56 20.31
CA ARG A 551 2.76 30.09 20.45
C ARG A 551 4.17 29.50 20.62
N ILE A 552 5.14 29.86 19.75
CA ILE A 552 6.49 29.32 19.76
C ILE A 552 7.26 29.68 21.02
N THR A 553 7.03 30.89 21.54
CA THR A 553 7.66 31.41 22.76
C THR A 553 6.93 30.98 24.05
N ARG A 554 5.87 30.15 23.93
CA ARG A 554 5.05 29.68 25.05
C ARG A 554 4.49 30.83 25.91
N GLY A 555 4.12 31.91 25.25
CA GLY A 555 3.52 33.06 25.93
C GLY A 555 4.51 33.96 26.65
N ASP A 556 5.70 34.12 26.13
CA ASP A 556 6.70 35.03 26.70
C ASP A 556 6.21 36.49 26.66
N SER A 557 5.95 37.04 27.82
CA SER A 557 5.41 38.39 27.99
C SER A 557 6.32 39.52 27.45
N ARG A 558 7.61 39.22 27.20
CA ARG A 558 8.53 40.21 26.60
C ARG A 558 8.09 40.71 25.24
N TYR A 559 7.32 39.93 24.49
CA TYR A 559 6.81 40.30 23.19
C TYR A 559 5.42 40.96 23.23
N LEU A 560 4.77 41.03 24.39
CA LEU A 560 3.46 41.65 24.54
C LEU A 560 3.42 43.14 24.14
N PRO A 561 4.43 43.97 24.47
CA PRO A 561 4.46 45.37 23.98
C PRO A 561 4.47 45.52 22.46
N LEU A 562 5.16 44.61 21.75
CA LEU A 562 5.19 44.57 20.28
C LEU A 562 3.79 44.25 19.74
N VAL A 563 3.14 43.21 20.26
CA VAL A 563 1.78 42.80 19.85
C VAL A 563 0.77 43.92 20.14
N ASN A 564 0.86 44.57 21.31
CA ASN A 564 0.00 45.71 21.67
C ASN A 564 0.17 46.92 20.72
N LYS A 565 1.40 47.19 20.29
CA LYS A 565 1.71 48.23 19.33
C LYS A 565 1.06 47.93 17.95
N LEU A 566 1.26 46.73 17.45
CA LEU A 566 0.79 46.29 16.13
C LEU A 566 -0.74 46.16 16.07
N SER A 567 -1.37 45.69 17.12
CA SER A 567 -2.83 45.49 17.21
C SER A 567 -3.63 46.81 17.08
N ARG A 568 -3.03 47.98 17.47
CA ARG A 568 -3.66 49.28 17.28
C ARG A 568 -3.81 49.69 15.80
N GLY A 569 -3.06 49.05 14.90
CA GLY A 569 -3.12 49.27 13.45
C GLY A 569 -3.91 48.22 12.69
N ALA A 570 -4.62 47.31 13.36
CA ALA A 570 -5.45 46.32 12.70
C ALA A 570 -6.58 46.99 11.91
N GLN A 571 -6.78 46.53 10.67
CA GLN A 571 -7.79 47.09 9.76
C GLN A 571 -8.91 46.07 9.48
N HIS A 572 -8.64 44.78 9.67
CA HIS A 572 -9.56 43.66 9.40
C HIS A 572 -9.79 42.82 10.64
N THR A 573 -10.95 42.23 10.72
CA THR A 573 -11.37 41.44 11.87
C THR A 573 -10.49 40.21 12.10
N ASP A 574 -10.03 39.55 11.04
CA ASP A 574 -9.13 38.38 11.15
C ASP A 574 -7.79 38.74 11.81
N GLU A 575 -7.28 39.95 11.53
CA GLU A 575 -6.08 40.49 12.17
C GLU A 575 -6.30 40.78 13.64
N GLU A 576 -7.46 41.37 13.99
CA GLU A 576 -7.85 41.58 15.38
C GLU A 576 -7.88 40.26 16.14
N ILE A 577 -8.45 39.21 15.54
CA ILE A 577 -8.52 37.87 16.11
C ILE A 577 -7.11 37.30 16.39
N ASP A 578 -6.20 37.39 15.44
CA ASP A 578 -4.83 36.89 15.61
C ASP A 578 -4.09 37.64 16.73
N TYR A 579 -4.21 38.96 16.77
CA TYR A 579 -3.64 39.77 17.86
C TYR A 579 -4.27 39.46 19.20
N LEU A 580 -5.56 39.21 19.25
CA LEU A 580 -6.26 38.83 20.46
C LEU A 580 -5.77 37.49 21.00
N ILE A 581 -5.60 36.49 20.12
CA ILE A 581 -5.05 35.19 20.47
C ILE A 581 -3.60 35.33 20.95
N ALA A 582 -2.79 36.16 20.30
CA ALA A 582 -1.42 36.42 20.69
C ALA A 582 -1.35 37.07 22.09
N LYS A 583 -2.14 38.14 22.34
CA LYS A 583 -2.24 38.80 23.64
C LYS A 583 -2.65 37.81 24.72
N ARG A 584 -3.71 37.02 24.44
CA ARG A 584 -4.18 36.02 25.39
C ARG A 584 -3.13 34.98 25.75
N THR A 585 -2.34 34.55 24.78
CA THR A 585 -1.29 33.54 25.00
C THR A 585 -0.13 34.13 25.83
N MET A 586 0.16 35.43 25.71
CA MET A 586 1.25 36.13 26.42
C MET A 586 0.82 36.69 27.78
N ASP A 587 -0.47 36.88 27.98
CA ASP A 587 -1.02 37.38 29.22
C ASP A 587 -1.36 36.21 30.19
N GLN A 588 -0.44 35.93 31.10
CA GLN A 588 -0.58 34.82 32.04
C GLN A 588 -1.59 35.09 33.17
N GLU A 589 -1.89 36.34 33.43
CA GLU A 589 -2.83 36.70 34.50
C GLU A 589 -4.29 36.62 34.07
N GLY A 590 -4.58 36.67 32.76
CA GLY A 590 -5.91 36.53 32.20
C GLY A 590 -6.76 37.82 32.28
N LEU A 591 -6.15 38.96 32.57
CA LEU A 591 -6.79 40.29 32.56
C LEU A 591 -7.43 40.64 31.22
N PHE A 592 -6.89 40.05 30.15
CA PHE A 592 -7.35 40.16 28.80
C PHE A 592 -8.86 39.88 28.62
N TYR A 593 -9.44 38.99 29.39
CA TYR A 593 -10.88 38.64 29.26
C TYR A 593 -11.82 39.76 29.67
N GLU A 594 -11.44 40.60 30.64
CA GLU A 594 -12.24 41.75 31.02
C GLU A 594 -12.26 42.81 29.89
N ASP A 595 -11.11 43.11 29.34
CA ASP A 595 -10.99 44.04 28.20
C ASP A 595 -11.62 43.50 26.90
N PHE A 596 -11.63 42.19 26.75
CA PHE A 596 -12.08 41.51 25.53
C PHE A 596 -13.58 41.65 25.28
N PHE A 597 -14.40 41.63 26.30
CA PHE A 597 -15.85 41.77 26.19
C PHE A 597 -16.33 43.23 26.13
N LEU A 598 -15.46 44.20 26.45
CA LEU A 598 -15.77 45.63 26.37
C LEU A 598 -15.95 46.13 24.93
N PRO A 599 -15.07 45.84 23.96
CA PRO A 599 -15.26 46.21 22.57
C PRO A 599 -16.50 45.61 21.93
N VAL A 600 -16.88 44.39 22.32
CA VAL A 600 -18.07 43.69 21.85
C VAL A 600 -19.34 44.43 22.19
N LYS A 601 -19.38 45.16 23.33
CA LYS A 601 -20.49 46.08 23.68
C LYS A 601 -20.61 47.27 22.74
N GLN A 602 -19.50 47.67 22.07
CA GLN A 602 -19.46 48.87 21.20
C GLN A 602 -19.71 48.55 19.72
N HIS A 603 -19.39 47.35 19.24
CA HIS A 603 -19.51 46.94 17.86
C HIS A 603 -20.71 45.97 17.64
N ARG A 604 -21.85 46.56 17.27
CA ARG A 604 -23.16 45.88 17.11
C ARG A 604 -23.30 45.01 15.84
N SER A 605 -22.26 44.63 15.11
CA SER A 605 -22.37 43.96 13.80
C SER A 605 -21.53 42.69 13.66
N ALA A 606 -21.20 42.25 12.44
CA ALA A 606 -20.46 41.05 12.08
C ALA A 606 -19.15 40.81 12.87
N THR A 607 -18.48 41.88 13.32
CA THR A 607 -17.30 41.86 14.20
C THR A 607 -17.54 41.14 15.54
N PHE A 608 -18.76 41.16 16.03
CA PHE A 608 -19.15 40.55 17.29
C PHE A 608 -19.03 39.01 17.29
N ARG A 609 -19.53 38.39 16.22
CA ARG A 609 -19.49 36.94 16.03
C ARG A 609 -18.06 36.41 15.98
N GLN A 610 -17.23 37.06 15.15
CA GLN A 610 -15.84 36.70 14.95
C GLN A 610 -15.00 36.91 16.21
N THR A 611 -15.31 37.92 16.99
CA THR A 611 -14.63 38.16 18.26
C THR A 611 -14.93 37.05 19.29
N ARG A 612 -16.17 36.50 19.35
CA ARG A 612 -16.48 35.33 20.15
C ARG A 612 -15.79 34.06 19.69
N TYR A 613 -15.60 33.87 18.38
CA TYR A 613 -14.81 32.79 17.87
C TYR A 613 -13.34 32.91 18.26
N ALA A 614 -12.80 34.11 18.33
CA ALA A 614 -11.46 34.36 18.83
C ALA A 614 -11.30 33.98 20.31
N VAL A 615 -12.32 34.27 21.15
CA VAL A 615 -12.33 33.79 22.54
C VAL A 615 -12.35 32.28 22.59
N LEU A 616 -13.23 31.63 21.84
CA LEU A 616 -13.29 30.18 21.74
C LEU A 616 -11.92 29.61 21.32
N ALA A 617 -11.32 30.14 20.26
CA ALA A 617 -10.00 29.76 19.80
C ALA A 617 -8.91 29.99 20.85
N SER A 618 -8.98 31.10 21.60
CA SER A 618 -8.02 31.36 22.69
C SER A 618 -8.14 30.36 23.84
N PHE A 619 -9.36 29.87 24.10
CA PHE A 619 -9.62 28.83 25.10
C PHE A 619 -9.06 27.47 24.68
N LEU A 620 -9.07 27.18 23.39
CA LEU A 620 -8.47 25.96 22.82
C LEU A 620 -6.95 25.88 23.03
N LEU A 621 -6.28 27.03 23.18
CA LEU A 621 -4.85 27.05 23.50
C LEU A 621 -4.51 26.45 24.88
N PHE A 622 -5.51 26.25 25.74
CA PHE A 622 -5.34 25.63 27.07
C PHE A 622 -5.54 24.13 27.10
N GLY A 623 -5.85 23.51 25.94
CA GLY A 623 -5.60 22.18 26.21
C GLY A 623 -6.25 20.98 25.73
N SER A 624 -7.16 20.95 24.83
CA SER A 624 -7.66 19.65 24.38
C SER A 624 -7.67 19.53 22.84
N PRO A 625 -7.02 18.50 22.27
CA PRO A 625 -7.12 18.21 20.82
C PRO A 625 -8.56 18.01 20.34
N ARG A 626 -9.43 17.54 21.24
CA ARG A 626 -10.86 17.31 21.00
C ARG A 626 -11.61 18.62 20.80
N LEU A 627 -11.26 19.64 21.58
CA LEU A 627 -11.85 20.99 21.45
C LEU A 627 -11.43 21.67 20.16
N ALA A 628 -10.21 21.43 19.68
CA ALA A 628 -9.75 21.94 18.39
C ALA A 628 -10.62 21.39 17.24
N HIS A 629 -10.94 20.10 17.27
CA HIS A 629 -11.82 19.48 16.28
C HIS A 629 -13.25 20.05 16.31
N LEU A 630 -13.82 20.23 17.49
CA LEU A 630 -15.14 20.86 17.65
C LEU A 630 -15.16 22.31 17.13
N TYR A 631 -14.09 23.07 17.40
CA TYR A 631 -13.94 24.42 16.84
C TYR A 631 -13.90 24.42 15.31
N GLU A 632 -13.21 23.47 14.71
CA GLU A 632 -13.18 23.34 13.25
C GLU A 632 -14.56 23.03 12.66
N MET A 633 -15.30 22.11 13.25
CA MET A 633 -16.67 21.80 12.82
C MET A 633 -17.56 23.03 12.87
N MET A 634 -17.50 23.81 13.94
CA MET A 634 -18.23 25.05 14.09
C MET A 634 -17.82 26.11 13.04
N ASN A 635 -16.54 26.24 12.78
CA ASN A 635 -16.00 27.21 11.82
C ASN A 635 -16.35 26.85 10.37
N ASN A 636 -16.49 25.56 10.06
CA ASN A 636 -16.88 25.06 8.73
C ASN A 636 -18.40 25.15 8.47
N GLY A 637 -19.18 25.61 9.43
CA GLY A 637 -20.62 25.79 9.30
C GLY A 637 -21.47 24.56 9.58
N ASP A 638 -20.87 23.44 10.03
CA ASP A 638 -21.55 22.21 10.39
C ASP A 638 -22.13 22.31 11.83
N VAL A 639 -23.10 23.22 11.99
CA VAL A 639 -23.69 23.54 13.30
C VAL A 639 -24.40 22.34 13.93
N ASP A 640 -25.13 21.55 13.14
CA ASP A 640 -25.87 20.39 13.63
C ASP A 640 -24.92 19.28 14.10
N ASP A 641 -23.85 19.03 13.35
CA ASP A 641 -22.82 18.06 13.73
C ASP A 641 -22.03 18.53 14.96
N PHE A 642 -21.71 19.84 15.02
CA PHE A 642 -21.07 20.41 16.21
C PHE A 642 -21.98 20.26 17.44
N LEU A 643 -23.25 20.66 17.36
CA LEU A 643 -24.18 20.61 18.46
C LEU A 643 -24.37 19.17 18.96
N SER A 644 -24.61 18.23 18.06
CA SER A 644 -24.81 16.82 18.42
C SER A 644 -23.56 16.20 19.06
N GLY A 645 -22.39 16.45 18.49
CA GLY A 645 -21.10 15.99 19.01
C GLY A 645 -20.77 16.62 20.36
N PHE A 646 -20.92 17.94 20.48
CA PHE A 646 -20.68 18.68 21.72
C PHE A 646 -21.61 18.25 22.84
N LEU A 647 -22.92 18.22 22.61
CA LEU A 647 -23.90 17.81 23.63
C LEU A 647 -23.74 16.35 24.07
N SER A 648 -23.34 15.46 23.12
CA SER A 648 -23.03 14.07 23.48
C SER A 648 -21.85 14.00 24.45
N ASP A 649 -20.83 14.82 24.22
CA ASP A 649 -19.64 14.88 25.07
C ASP A 649 -19.87 15.61 26.38
N ALA A 650 -20.81 16.55 26.40
CA ALA A 650 -21.13 17.36 27.55
C ALA A 650 -22.08 16.66 28.54
N ARG A 651 -22.55 15.46 28.23
CA ARG A 651 -23.37 14.63 29.16
C ARG A 651 -22.66 14.20 30.43
N ASP A 652 -21.35 14.40 30.51
CA ASP A 652 -20.59 14.22 31.76
C ASP A 652 -20.99 15.26 32.87
N LEU A 653 -21.65 16.37 32.50
CA LEU A 653 -22.23 17.30 33.44
C LEU A 653 -23.71 16.98 33.71
N PRO A 654 -24.10 16.72 34.97
CA PRO A 654 -25.49 16.42 35.32
C PRO A 654 -26.51 17.49 34.88
N ALA A 655 -26.11 18.76 34.86
CA ALA A 655 -26.94 19.86 34.38
C ALA A 655 -27.30 19.73 32.90
N ILE A 656 -26.39 19.27 32.06
CA ILE A 656 -26.63 19.06 30.62
C ILE A 656 -27.33 17.72 30.38
N ASP A 657 -26.96 16.66 31.09
CA ASP A 657 -27.59 15.34 30.93
C ASP A 657 -29.07 15.36 31.29
N SER A 658 -29.42 16.06 32.39
CA SER A 658 -30.82 16.20 32.83
C SER A 658 -31.68 17.07 31.90
N HIS A 659 -31.10 18.00 31.16
CA HIS A 659 -31.81 18.93 30.26
C HIS A 659 -31.45 18.72 28.77
N TYR A 660 -30.91 17.57 28.43
CA TYR A 660 -30.37 17.30 27.07
C TYR A 660 -31.42 17.55 25.98
N ASP A 661 -32.59 16.97 26.10
CA ASP A 661 -33.67 17.13 25.11
C ASP A 661 -34.26 18.57 25.09
N GLU A 662 -34.18 19.27 26.20
CA GLU A 662 -34.60 20.66 26.30
C GLU A 662 -33.63 21.59 25.58
N VAL A 663 -32.34 21.38 25.77
CA VAL A 663 -31.30 22.15 25.07
C VAL A 663 -31.39 21.94 23.55
N ILE A 664 -31.55 20.70 23.08
CA ILE A 664 -31.77 20.43 21.64
C ILE A 664 -33.01 21.15 21.14
N ARG A 665 -34.10 21.13 21.89
CA ARG A 665 -35.35 21.81 21.53
C ARG A 665 -35.16 23.32 21.41
N MET A 666 -34.49 23.96 22.37
CA MET A 666 -34.18 25.38 22.34
C MET A 666 -33.41 25.76 21.07
N PHE A 667 -32.41 24.98 20.68
CA PHE A 667 -31.67 25.20 19.42
C PHE A 667 -32.55 24.98 18.19
N THR A 668 -33.38 23.93 18.18
CA THR A 668 -34.27 23.60 17.06
C THR A 668 -35.29 24.72 16.81
N TYR A 669 -35.83 25.30 17.87
CA TYR A 669 -36.82 26.40 17.77
C TYR A 669 -36.21 27.79 17.81
N GLN A 670 -34.89 27.91 17.85
CA GLN A 670 -34.13 29.15 17.93
C GLN A 670 -34.55 30.02 19.16
N ASP A 671 -34.82 29.36 20.27
CA ASP A 671 -35.14 30.01 21.55
C ASP A 671 -33.84 30.46 22.25
N TRP A 672 -33.30 31.57 21.77
CA TRP A 672 -32.02 32.09 22.27
C TRP A 672 -32.10 32.66 23.67
N GLU A 673 -33.30 33.11 24.12
CA GLU A 673 -33.54 33.51 25.50
C GLU A 673 -33.47 32.30 26.43
N GLY A 674 -34.06 31.18 26.03
CA GLY A 674 -33.98 29.92 26.74
C GLY A 674 -32.54 29.42 26.85
N VAL A 675 -31.80 29.37 25.76
CA VAL A 675 -30.37 28.96 25.75
C VAL A 675 -29.56 29.84 26.69
N ARG A 676 -29.70 31.17 26.61
CA ARG A 676 -28.97 32.11 27.47
C ARG A 676 -29.33 31.93 28.93
N SER A 677 -30.62 31.77 29.27
CA SER A 677 -31.07 31.53 30.63
C SER A 677 -30.47 30.23 31.21
N PHE A 678 -30.45 29.18 30.42
CA PHE A 678 -29.80 27.90 30.77
C PHE A 678 -28.30 28.07 31.02
N CYS A 679 -27.60 28.77 30.12
CA CYS A 679 -26.18 29.06 30.26
C CYS A 679 -25.87 29.87 31.53
N MET A 680 -26.68 30.87 31.83
CA MET A 680 -26.50 31.69 33.03
C MET A 680 -26.74 30.88 34.33
N GLY A 681 -27.67 29.94 34.32
CA GLY A 681 -27.86 29.02 35.44
C GLY A 681 -26.61 28.20 35.72
N MET A 682 -26.00 27.64 34.71
CA MET A 682 -24.73 26.91 34.86
C MET A 682 -23.58 27.80 35.35
N LEU A 683 -23.53 29.07 34.92
CA LEU A 683 -22.51 30.02 35.37
C LEU A 683 -22.66 30.42 36.82
N ASP A 684 -23.89 30.63 37.29
CA ASP A 684 -24.15 31.03 38.66
C ASP A 684 -23.72 29.92 39.65
N GLU A 685 -23.87 28.66 39.28
CA GLU A 685 -23.47 27.51 40.09
C GLU A 685 -21.98 27.21 40.05
N ALA A 686 -21.25 27.68 39.03
CA ALA A 686 -19.84 27.36 38.85
C ALA A 686 -18.90 28.16 39.75
N ASP A 687 -18.23 27.53 40.72
CA ASP A 687 -17.16 28.16 41.50
C ASP A 687 -15.79 27.95 40.81
N VAL A 688 -15.33 29.00 40.18
CA VAL A 688 -14.02 29.03 39.43
C VAL A 688 -13.04 30.05 40.04
N SER A 689 -13.31 30.57 41.22
CA SER A 689 -12.49 31.60 41.91
C SER A 689 -11.03 31.16 42.18
N TRP A 690 -10.77 29.86 42.16
CA TRP A 690 -9.44 29.29 42.35
C TRP A 690 -8.50 29.49 41.15
N ASN A 691 -9.04 29.84 39.99
CA ASN A 691 -8.25 30.11 38.76
C ASN A 691 -8.59 31.51 38.24
N HIS A 692 -7.65 32.43 38.34
CA HIS A 692 -7.81 33.81 37.91
C HIS A 692 -8.33 33.95 36.49
N GLN A 693 -7.88 33.10 35.57
CA GLN A 693 -8.30 33.16 34.18
C GLN A 693 -9.77 32.77 34.00
N PHE A 694 -10.21 31.72 34.70
CA PHE A 694 -11.62 31.32 34.70
C PHE A 694 -12.53 32.30 35.38
N ASP A 695 -12.03 32.94 36.46
CA ASP A 695 -12.76 33.98 37.15
C ASP A 695 -12.98 35.24 36.27
N HIS A 696 -11.94 35.69 35.57
CA HIS A 696 -12.04 36.78 34.58
C HIS A 696 -12.96 36.42 33.40
N LEU A 697 -12.90 35.18 32.90
CA LEU A 697 -13.81 34.71 31.85
C LEU A 697 -15.27 34.68 32.34
N LYS A 698 -15.51 34.20 33.54
CA LYS A 698 -16.87 34.21 34.18
C LYS A 698 -17.39 35.63 34.28
N LYS A 699 -16.59 36.58 34.79
CA LYS A 699 -16.95 38.00 34.90
C LYS A 699 -17.29 38.59 33.54
N GLY A 700 -16.46 38.34 32.51
CA GLY A 700 -16.69 38.78 31.13
C GLY A 700 -18.01 38.27 30.53
N LEU A 701 -18.33 36.97 30.75
CA LEU A 701 -19.56 36.36 30.29
C LEU A 701 -20.78 36.92 31.01
N LEU A 702 -20.71 37.15 32.34
CA LEU A 702 -21.78 37.78 33.11
C LEU A 702 -22.03 39.22 32.66
N GLU A 703 -21.01 39.98 32.30
CA GLU A 703 -21.17 41.32 31.71
C GLU A 703 -21.78 41.28 30.32
N ALA A 704 -21.50 40.23 29.51
CA ALA A 704 -22.11 40.03 28.18
C ALA A 704 -23.64 39.75 28.28
N LYS A 705 -24.16 39.34 29.44
CA LYS A 705 -25.61 39.16 29.70
C LYS A 705 -26.47 40.40 29.37
N THR A 706 -25.88 41.57 29.42
CA THR A 706 -26.60 42.84 29.15
C THR A 706 -26.76 43.16 27.67
N MET A 707 -26.34 42.26 26.75
CA MET A 707 -26.43 42.47 25.32
C MET A 707 -27.79 42.15 24.72
N ASP A 708 -28.17 42.89 23.68
CA ASP A 708 -29.43 42.72 22.98
C ASP A 708 -29.51 41.37 22.27
N ILE A 709 -30.52 40.55 22.63
CA ILE A 709 -30.75 39.21 22.05
C ILE A 709 -31.17 39.27 20.57
N GLY A 710 -31.72 40.40 20.12
CA GLY A 710 -32.13 40.54 18.70
C GLY A 710 -31.03 40.42 17.69
N LEU A 711 -29.76 40.40 18.12
CA LEU A 711 -28.57 40.21 17.27
C LEU A 711 -27.90 38.83 17.45
N PHE A 712 -28.50 37.99 18.29
CA PHE A 712 -27.96 36.68 18.69
C PHE A 712 -28.30 35.61 17.65
N ASP A 713 -27.35 34.81 17.26
CA ASP A 713 -27.59 33.71 16.34
C ASP A 713 -27.16 32.35 16.91
N VAL A 714 -27.35 31.30 16.13
CA VAL A 714 -27.01 29.91 16.50
C VAL A 714 -25.56 29.76 16.92
N GLN A 715 -24.66 30.48 16.31
CA GLN A 715 -23.22 30.37 16.58
C GLN A 715 -22.85 31.08 17.89
N ASP A 716 -23.51 32.20 18.18
CA ASP A 716 -23.38 32.91 19.47
C ASP A 716 -23.89 32.03 20.60
N ALA A 717 -25.04 31.37 20.40
CA ALA A 717 -25.61 30.45 21.36
C ALA A 717 -24.70 29.24 21.65
N LEU A 718 -24.11 28.68 20.61
CA LEU A 718 -23.14 27.57 20.74
C LEU A 718 -21.88 28.01 21.49
N ALA A 719 -21.35 29.19 21.20
CA ALA A 719 -20.18 29.73 21.88
C ALA A 719 -20.48 29.96 23.38
N GLU A 720 -21.62 30.57 23.71
CA GLU A 720 -22.06 30.78 25.10
C GLU A 720 -22.20 29.45 25.86
N LEU A 721 -22.89 28.48 25.26
CA LEU A 721 -23.06 27.14 25.83
C LEU A 721 -21.73 26.45 26.10
N TYR A 722 -20.81 26.54 25.14
CA TYR A 722 -19.48 25.94 25.24
C TYR A 722 -18.65 26.55 26.38
N PHE A 723 -18.66 27.88 26.55
CA PHE A 723 -17.93 28.54 27.64
C PHE A 723 -18.53 28.22 29.00
N CYS A 724 -19.84 28.27 29.11
CA CYS A 724 -20.55 27.95 30.37
C CYS A 724 -20.29 26.48 30.76
N TYR A 725 -20.35 25.56 29.83
CA TYR A 725 -19.97 24.16 30.04
C TYR A 725 -18.51 24.03 30.53
N SER A 726 -17.59 24.72 29.86
CA SER A 726 -16.17 24.62 30.19
C SER A 726 -15.87 25.16 31.58
N LEU A 727 -16.55 26.24 32.01
CA LEU A 727 -16.44 26.78 33.35
C LEU A 727 -17.11 25.86 34.40
N ALA A 728 -18.30 25.33 34.12
CA ALA A 728 -18.98 24.40 35.00
C ALA A 728 -18.19 23.10 35.21
N LYS A 729 -17.57 22.57 34.15
CA LYS A 729 -16.71 21.37 34.22
C LYS A 729 -15.46 21.57 35.07
N ASN A 730 -14.91 22.78 35.11
CA ASN A 730 -13.73 23.14 35.88
C ASN A 730 -14.10 23.76 37.24
N SER A 731 -15.37 23.77 37.61
CA SER A 731 -15.82 24.21 38.94
C SER A 731 -15.31 23.26 40.02
N ARG A 732 -14.90 23.82 41.17
CA ARG A 732 -14.67 23.03 42.37
C ARG A 732 -16.01 22.80 43.04
N SER A 733 -16.44 21.53 43.07
CA SER A 733 -17.58 21.08 43.84
C SER A 733 -17.36 21.24 45.36
#